data_756832ecd6f7b688313be720735bb9a9
#
_entry.id   756832ecd6f7b688313be720735bb9a9
#
_cell.length_a   1.000
_cell.length_b   1.000
_cell.length_c   1.000
_cell.angle_alpha   90.00
_cell.angle_beta   90.00
_cell.angle_gamma   90.00
#
_symmetry.space_group_name_H-M   'P 1'
#
loop_
_entity.id
_entity.type
_entity.pdbx_description
1 polymer ?
#
loop_
_entity_poly.entity_id
_entity_poly.type
_entity_poly.pdbx_seq_one_letter_code
_entity_poly.pdbx_strand_id
1 'polypeptide(L)'
;MNSKQWLALKASAGSGKTFALAMRYISLLLSGANPSEILTLTFTKKAAAEMNKRISENLAMLQNAQKNPQASQNLIIALKNYGISEDKIQKNIARVYQDFLHSHTKIMTIDAFLNFILKKFCWYVGVSQGYKTEFEDKEEIYETFLSSLSREDFNDFSRFCMGTDMSHKTLLDLLFMLDFKHFDLEQYLSKTKPIASVSEDEILKTAQDIKDVICANEKASDAAKNAIKNQSIQELLSSAKWLVDGSEYRYFKKLQLQALEPKFHALKTMLQTYLLTQEYNILKQIARFLKLYKKSKKNTSGALSFDAITIKTYELLQNHFERDFFYFRLDDKITHILIDEFQDTSTIQYKILKPLIDEIYAGKGRFEERSIFFVGDTKQSIYRFRGSNSELFDEAAKNINQENLPYNYRSSECVVSYVNEVFSQKIPGYIPQQLPSDMPHAKGYVKVRCVPTAKDNLESFFEAIFLQIDDLLKREIPLENIAILCFNNNDVLELKDYLLSKNPALAITTETNLKLVEQTESKIILHAIGFAKTQLEFHRKSAYKLAGLDFDAGVAMPVCTPGKSPQAFILEVMETFRLYSKAAQEMLEISFGYEDLDDFAQSIERLKLEFAPEFRSGLQIMTIHKSKGLEFEHVILCDRMQNKSSDTTKFIYDYDGIELQKIFYKFNSKQREFRKKIDAIYERAQEKETELASREEINVLYVAFTRAKHSLIVMAKEQEGKKSAFENLELSTREIGSLEQSRVQKPQQAVMSPIIVEQQAFDTQQKYVDDEKHLPTIALDVLFGEALHKALELDLGYGINQEIILAILHNQFGFYLPKKSFDHILELIDKLKKNPMFQSIIREALVKSEISYLDKDSNNQRNIIHRIDSLIRDKNGNIIVLDYKSGLNDQEKHKEQVKKYLEFSKTQFGPNKLQAYILYVREKIEFIPVT
;
A
#
# COMPACT_ATOMS: atom_id res chain seq x y z
N MET A 1 38.39 -5.91 0.23
CA MET A 1 36.97 -5.51 0.17
C MET A 1 36.14 -6.64 0.72
N ASN A 2 35.35 -6.37 1.74
CA ASN A 2 34.50 -7.39 2.39
C ASN A 2 33.50 -7.92 1.37
N SER A 3 33.58 -9.19 1.00
CA SER A 3 32.73 -9.85 -0.01
C SER A 3 31.21 -9.79 0.30
N LYS A 4 30.85 -9.32 1.49
CA LYS A 4 29.45 -9.22 1.97
C LYS A 4 28.90 -7.80 2.05
N GLN A 5 29.57 -6.80 1.50
CA GLN A 5 29.12 -5.42 1.48
C GLN A 5 27.86 -5.25 0.60
N TRP A 6 27.82 -5.96 -0.51
CA TRP A 6 26.72 -6.01 -1.48
C TRP A 6 26.25 -7.44 -1.60
N LEU A 7 25.10 -7.77 -0.99
CA LEU A 7 24.66 -9.15 -0.91
C LEU A 7 23.15 -9.27 -1.17
N ALA A 8 22.79 -10.16 -2.07
CA ALA A 8 21.43 -10.60 -2.32
C ALA A 8 21.28 -12.08 -1.90
N LEU A 9 20.38 -12.35 -0.97
CA LEU A 9 20.07 -13.72 -0.54
C LEU A 9 18.85 -14.24 -1.30
N LYS A 10 19.08 -15.25 -2.15
CA LYS A 10 18.01 -16.07 -2.73
C LYS A 10 17.61 -17.12 -1.69
N ALA A 11 16.45 -16.92 -1.13
CA ALA A 11 15.93 -17.73 -0.04
C ALA A 11 14.80 -18.64 -0.55
N SER A 12 14.45 -19.63 0.26
CA SER A 12 13.25 -20.43 0.10
C SER A 12 12.33 -20.26 1.31
N ALA A 13 11.12 -20.78 1.25
CA ALA A 13 10.21 -20.75 2.41
C ALA A 13 10.86 -21.46 3.61
N GLY A 14 10.78 -20.87 4.80
CA GLY A 14 11.34 -21.45 6.02
C GLY A 14 12.88 -21.44 6.14
N SER A 15 13.60 -20.77 5.22
CA SER A 15 15.08 -20.76 5.22
C SER A 15 15.72 -19.77 6.20
N GLY A 16 14.93 -19.12 7.06
CA GLY A 16 15.47 -18.17 8.03
C GLY A 16 15.78 -16.79 7.47
N LYS A 17 15.07 -16.33 6.43
CA LYS A 17 15.21 -14.97 5.83
C LYS A 17 15.28 -13.86 6.88
N THR A 18 14.27 -13.81 7.74
CA THR A 18 14.14 -12.77 8.78
C THR A 18 15.29 -12.85 9.80
N PHE A 19 15.78 -14.07 10.09
CA PHE A 19 16.95 -14.26 10.95
C PHE A 19 18.22 -13.72 10.30
N ALA A 20 18.47 -14.06 9.03
CA ALA A 20 19.64 -13.59 8.30
C ALA A 20 19.66 -12.03 8.22
N LEU A 21 18.49 -11.42 7.99
CA LEU A 21 18.33 -9.96 7.95
C LEU A 21 18.58 -9.33 9.34
N ALA A 22 18.05 -9.92 10.42
CA ALA A 22 18.30 -9.47 11.78
C ALA A 22 19.80 -9.58 12.15
N MET A 23 20.46 -10.68 11.77
CA MET A 23 21.89 -10.85 11.99
C MET A 23 22.72 -9.84 11.19
N ARG A 24 22.32 -9.54 9.94
CA ARG A 24 22.95 -8.48 9.15
C ARG A 24 22.78 -7.12 9.82
N TYR A 25 21.61 -6.77 10.28
CA TYR A 25 21.34 -5.53 11.00
C TYR A 25 22.23 -5.41 12.25
N ILE A 26 22.27 -6.44 13.09
CA ILE A 26 23.10 -6.48 14.30
C ILE A 26 24.60 -6.39 13.95
N SER A 27 25.05 -7.04 12.88
CA SER A 27 26.43 -6.96 12.43
C SER A 27 26.87 -5.55 12.07
N LEU A 28 25.96 -4.77 11.43
CA LEU A 28 26.19 -3.36 11.10
C LEU A 28 26.31 -2.49 12.36
N LEU A 29 25.42 -2.68 13.32
CA LEU A 29 25.47 -1.98 14.61
C LEU A 29 26.78 -2.26 15.36
N LEU A 30 27.19 -3.53 15.42
CA LEU A 30 28.47 -3.94 16.04
C LEU A 30 29.69 -3.45 15.25
N SER A 31 29.52 -3.14 13.96
CA SER A 31 30.57 -2.52 13.14
C SER A 31 30.68 -1.01 13.35
N GLY A 32 29.70 -0.36 13.99
CA GLY A 32 29.74 1.04 14.35
C GLY A 32 28.68 1.90 13.65
N ALA A 33 27.78 1.29 12.84
CA ALA A 33 26.66 2.00 12.25
C ALA A 33 25.64 2.41 13.32
N ASN A 34 25.04 3.60 13.18
CA ASN A 34 23.95 4.01 14.05
C ASN A 34 22.62 3.40 13.58
N PRO A 35 21.67 3.09 14.49
CA PRO A 35 20.35 2.58 14.11
C PRO A 35 19.61 3.48 13.10
N SER A 36 19.79 4.80 13.16
CA SER A 36 19.19 5.78 12.26
C SER A 36 19.82 5.80 10.86
N GLU A 37 21.00 5.21 10.66
CA GLU A 37 21.70 5.11 9.37
C GLU A 37 21.31 3.87 8.57
N ILE A 38 20.59 2.91 9.20
CA ILE A 38 20.20 1.64 8.62
C ILE A 38 18.71 1.69 8.24
N LEU A 39 18.43 1.81 6.95
CA LEU A 39 17.06 1.70 6.43
C LEU A 39 16.71 0.23 6.19
N THR A 40 15.72 -0.27 6.94
CA THR A 40 15.21 -1.64 6.77
C THR A 40 13.77 -1.59 6.30
N LEU A 41 13.54 -2.08 5.09
CA LEU A 41 12.23 -2.05 4.43
C LEU A 41 11.63 -3.45 4.41
N THR A 42 10.36 -3.53 4.78
CA THR A 42 9.55 -4.75 4.75
C THR A 42 8.25 -4.53 3.96
N PHE A 43 7.54 -5.61 3.64
CA PHE A 43 6.28 -5.50 2.91
C PHE A 43 5.07 -5.21 3.80
N THR A 44 5.05 -5.71 5.05
CA THR A 44 3.90 -5.56 5.97
C THR A 44 4.30 -4.91 7.29
N LYS A 45 3.36 -4.18 7.92
CA LYS A 45 3.54 -3.60 9.26
C LYS A 45 3.88 -4.67 10.30
N LYS A 46 3.26 -5.86 10.20
CA LYS A 46 3.52 -7.00 11.08
C LYS A 46 4.98 -7.48 10.95
N ALA A 47 5.49 -7.60 9.72
CA ALA A 47 6.88 -7.99 9.48
C ALA A 47 7.88 -6.95 10.02
N ALA A 48 7.60 -5.66 9.89
CA ALA A 48 8.44 -4.60 10.46
C ALA A 48 8.47 -4.65 11.99
N ALA A 49 7.32 -4.85 12.65
CA ALA A 49 7.22 -4.99 14.09
C ALA A 49 7.94 -6.27 14.59
N GLU A 50 7.77 -7.39 13.89
CA GLU A 50 8.45 -8.65 14.19
C GLU A 50 9.96 -8.52 14.04
N MET A 51 10.44 -7.84 12.98
CA MET A 51 11.86 -7.57 12.77
C MET A 51 12.45 -6.76 13.92
N ASN A 52 11.79 -5.68 14.33
CA ASN A 52 12.21 -4.84 15.44
C ASN A 52 12.28 -5.65 16.75
N LYS A 53 11.25 -6.45 17.04
CA LYS A 53 11.20 -7.36 18.19
C LYS A 53 12.36 -8.36 18.17
N ARG A 54 12.59 -9.05 17.05
CA ARG A 54 13.67 -10.05 16.91
C ARG A 54 15.06 -9.44 17.08
N ILE A 55 15.31 -8.25 16.53
CA ILE A 55 16.58 -7.55 16.74
C ILE A 55 16.77 -7.23 18.21
N SER A 56 15.75 -6.68 18.89
CA SER A 56 15.79 -6.38 20.31
C SER A 56 16.06 -7.62 21.16
N GLU A 57 15.33 -8.70 20.93
CA GLU A 57 15.50 -9.98 21.63
C GLU A 57 16.90 -10.58 21.43
N ASN A 58 17.41 -10.57 20.20
CA ASN A 58 18.75 -11.08 19.89
C ASN A 58 19.86 -10.23 20.53
N LEU A 59 19.72 -8.90 20.56
CA LEU A 59 20.64 -8.01 21.26
C LEU A 59 20.61 -8.26 22.78
N ALA A 60 19.42 -8.44 23.36
CA ALA A 60 19.25 -8.78 24.77
C ALA A 60 19.87 -10.16 25.11
N MET A 61 19.70 -11.17 24.23
CA MET A 61 20.33 -12.48 24.40
C MET A 61 21.86 -12.39 24.34
N LEU A 62 22.41 -11.62 23.41
CA LEU A 62 23.86 -11.41 23.31
C LEU A 62 24.41 -10.66 24.52
N GLN A 63 23.70 -9.67 25.07
CA GLN A 63 24.08 -8.97 26.30
C GLN A 63 24.09 -9.91 27.49
N ASN A 64 23.15 -10.84 27.59
CA ASN A 64 23.02 -11.81 28.64
C ASN A 64 23.68 -13.16 28.33
N ALA A 65 24.66 -13.22 27.41
CA ALA A 65 25.29 -14.46 26.94
C ALA A 65 25.85 -15.33 28.05
N GLN A 66 26.34 -14.73 29.13
CA GLN A 66 26.84 -15.47 30.33
C GLN A 66 25.71 -16.23 31.06
N LYS A 67 24.46 -15.74 31.02
CA LYS A 67 23.31 -16.39 31.69
C LYS A 67 22.70 -17.50 30.86
N ASN A 68 22.81 -17.43 29.51
CA ASN A 68 22.27 -18.43 28.59
C ASN A 68 23.25 -18.73 27.41
N PRO A 69 24.33 -19.47 27.71
CA PRO A 69 25.42 -19.68 26.73
C PRO A 69 24.97 -20.39 25.45
N GLN A 70 24.02 -21.31 25.55
CA GLN A 70 23.60 -22.15 24.46
C GLN A 70 22.78 -21.37 23.40
N ALA A 71 21.90 -20.48 23.86
CA ALA A 71 21.08 -19.64 22.96
C ALA A 71 21.94 -18.55 22.27
N SER A 72 22.92 -17.98 22.98
CA SER A 72 23.81 -16.97 22.43
C SER A 72 24.86 -17.53 21.46
N GLN A 73 25.23 -18.80 21.58
CA GLN A 73 26.28 -19.42 20.76
C GLN A 73 25.91 -19.43 19.28
N ASN A 74 24.66 -19.74 18.93
CA ASN A 74 24.17 -19.71 17.56
C ASN A 74 24.21 -18.30 16.96
N LEU A 75 23.88 -17.28 17.75
CA LEU A 75 23.97 -15.87 17.33
C LEU A 75 25.41 -15.45 17.10
N ILE A 76 26.33 -15.86 17.99
CA ILE A 76 27.78 -15.57 17.86
C ILE A 76 28.35 -16.23 16.59
N ILE A 77 27.98 -17.49 16.30
CA ILE A 77 28.39 -18.19 15.08
C ILE A 77 27.87 -17.45 13.85
N ALA A 78 26.60 -17.06 13.85
CA ALA A 78 26.01 -16.31 12.74
C ALA A 78 26.71 -14.96 12.53
N LEU A 79 27.07 -14.24 13.58
CA LEU A 79 27.79 -12.96 13.50
C LEU A 79 29.23 -13.12 13.03
N LYS A 80 29.92 -14.23 13.41
CA LYS A 80 31.25 -14.59 12.88
C LYS A 80 31.25 -14.72 11.34
N ASN A 81 30.16 -15.23 10.75
CA ASN A 81 29.99 -15.29 9.30
C ASN A 81 29.94 -13.93 8.62
N TYR A 82 29.59 -12.85 9.37
CA TYR A 82 29.66 -11.47 8.93
C TYR A 82 30.98 -10.76 9.34
N GLY A 83 31.97 -11.53 9.84
CA GLY A 83 33.30 -10.98 10.20
C GLY A 83 33.32 -10.29 11.56
N ILE A 84 32.34 -10.49 12.42
CA ILE A 84 32.32 -9.92 13.78
C ILE A 84 32.96 -10.92 14.76
N SER A 85 34.08 -10.55 15.35
CA SER A 85 34.74 -11.37 16.37
C SER A 85 33.98 -11.34 17.71
N GLU A 86 34.14 -12.38 18.49
CA GLU A 86 33.49 -12.52 19.80
C GLU A 86 33.93 -11.41 20.76
N ASP A 87 35.21 -11.02 20.74
CA ASP A 87 35.73 -9.89 21.53
C ASP A 87 35.04 -8.57 21.17
N LYS A 88 34.78 -8.37 19.86
CA LYS A 88 34.09 -7.16 19.38
C LYS A 88 32.62 -7.15 19.84
N ILE A 89 31.97 -8.32 19.91
CA ILE A 89 30.62 -8.46 20.45
C ILE A 89 30.64 -8.08 21.94
N GLN A 90 31.46 -8.75 22.75
CA GLN A 90 31.51 -8.52 24.20
C GLN A 90 31.81 -7.07 24.55
N LYS A 91 32.72 -6.42 23.81
CA LYS A 91 33.13 -5.02 24.06
C LYS A 91 32.02 -4.02 23.73
N ASN A 92 31.20 -4.25 22.69
CA ASN A 92 30.29 -3.25 22.16
C ASN A 92 28.81 -3.52 22.45
N ILE A 93 28.43 -4.75 22.84
CA ILE A 93 27.03 -5.17 22.91
C ILE A 93 26.18 -4.31 23.84
N ALA A 94 26.70 -3.95 25.02
CA ALA A 94 25.96 -3.15 26.02
C ALA A 94 25.63 -1.76 25.45
N ARG A 95 26.61 -1.11 24.80
CA ARG A 95 26.40 0.19 24.15
C ARG A 95 25.41 0.07 22.98
N VAL A 96 25.63 -0.90 22.09
CA VAL A 96 24.79 -1.10 20.90
C VAL A 96 23.33 -1.38 21.30
N TYR A 97 23.09 -2.16 22.35
CA TYR A 97 21.73 -2.42 22.84
C TYR A 97 21.06 -1.16 23.36
N GLN A 98 21.77 -0.35 24.15
CA GLN A 98 21.24 0.93 24.62
C GLN A 98 20.99 1.91 23.47
N ASP A 99 21.94 2.05 22.54
CA ASP A 99 21.79 2.89 21.35
C ASP A 99 20.56 2.46 20.53
N PHE A 100 20.31 1.14 20.36
CA PHE A 100 19.15 0.63 19.65
C PHE A 100 17.82 0.96 20.36
N LEU A 101 17.76 0.84 21.69
CA LEU A 101 16.55 1.13 22.46
C LEU A 101 16.17 2.62 22.49
N HIS A 102 17.18 3.51 22.44
CA HIS A 102 16.96 4.96 22.56
C HIS A 102 16.95 5.69 21.23
N SER A 103 17.31 5.02 20.14
CA SER A 103 17.34 5.62 18.81
C SER A 103 16.06 5.40 18.02
N HIS A 104 15.73 6.35 17.17
CA HIS A 104 14.72 6.15 16.13
C HIS A 104 15.25 5.18 15.06
N THR A 105 14.78 3.94 15.11
CA THR A 105 15.08 2.93 14.09
C THR A 105 14.27 3.20 12.81
N LYS A 106 14.88 3.01 11.63
CA LYS A 106 14.17 3.10 10.34
C LYS A 106 13.76 1.72 9.83
N ILE A 107 13.14 0.93 10.70
CA ILE A 107 12.56 -0.38 10.36
C ILE A 107 11.06 -0.16 10.08
N MET A 108 10.69 -0.18 8.80
CA MET A 108 9.32 0.19 8.38
C MET A 108 8.92 -0.50 7.08
N THR A 109 7.64 -0.35 6.70
CA THR A 109 7.19 -0.82 5.38
C THR A 109 7.66 0.10 4.27
N ILE A 110 7.76 -0.42 3.03
CA ILE A 110 8.05 0.41 1.86
C ILE A 110 7.04 1.56 1.76
N ASP A 111 5.75 1.30 1.93
CA ASP A 111 4.71 2.35 1.88
C ASP A 111 4.86 3.40 2.99
N ALA A 112 5.28 2.99 4.20
CA ALA A 112 5.56 3.93 5.29
C ALA A 112 6.75 4.84 4.96
N PHE A 113 7.78 4.29 4.30
CA PHE A 113 8.92 5.07 3.83
C PHE A 113 8.53 6.07 2.73
N LEU A 114 7.71 5.63 1.76
CA LEU A 114 7.19 6.53 0.72
C LEU A 114 6.31 7.64 1.32
N ASN A 115 5.48 7.31 2.30
CA ASN A 115 4.68 8.29 3.04
C ASN A 115 5.57 9.28 3.83
N PHE A 116 6.64 8.81 4.44
CA PHE A 116 7.64 9.67 5.09
C PHE A 116 8.27 10.66 4.11
N ILE A 117 8.69 10.17 2.93
CA ILE A 117 9.21 11.02 1.86
C ILE A 117 8.16 12.05 1.44
N LEU A 118 6.93 11.61 1.13
CA LEU A 118 5.88 12.51 0.65
C LEU A 118 5.53 13.57 1.69
N LYS A 119 5.41 13.23 2.98
CA LYS A 119 5.16 14.21 4.05
C LYS A 119 6.25 15.27 4.15
N LYS A 120 7.50 14.91 3.91
CA LYS A 120 8.63 15.85 3.96
C LYS A 120 8.65 16.82 2.78
N PHE A 121 8.04 16.45 1.64
CA PHE A 121 8.08 17.23 0.39
C PHE A 121 6.70 17.51 -0.22
N CYS A 122 5.64 17.40 0.56
CA CYS A 122 4.24 17.42 0.09
C CYS A 122 3.86 18.68 -0.72
N TRP A 123 4.40 19.83 -0.39
CA TRP A 123 4.09 21.10 -1.09
C TRP A 123 4.44 21.09 -2.57
N TYR A 124 5.52 20.39 -2.97
CA TYR A 124 5.96 20.33 -4.36
C TYR A 124 4.97 19.62 -5.27
N VAL A 125 4.14 18.75 -4.70
CA VAL A 125 3.08 18.02 -5.42
C VAL A 125 1.68 18.49 -5.05
N GLY A 126 1.57 19.66 -4.40
CA GLY A 126 0.30 20.29 -4.07
C GLY A 126 -0.53 19.53 -3.01
N VAL A 127 0.15 18.86 -2.07
CA VAL A 127 -0.50 18.09 -0.99
C VAL A 127 -0.28 18.81 0.35
N SER A 128 -1.31 18.88 1.17
CA SER A 128 -1.22 19.40 2.54
C SER A 128 -0.40 18.46 3.43
N GLN A 129 0.45 18.99 4.32
CA GLN A 129 1.25 18.18 5.24
C GLN A 129 0.40 17.34 6.21
N GLY A 130 -0.79 17.80 6.53
CA GLY A 130 -1.74 17.15 7.43
C GLY A 130 -2.64 16.10 6.79
N TYR A 131 -2.38 15.66 5.55
CA TYR A 131 -3.23 14.67 4.91
C TYR A 131 -3.31 13.38 5.73
N LYS A 132 -4.49 12.79 5.73
CA LYS A 132 -4.73 11.46 6.33
C LYS A 132 -4.50 10.36 5.29
N THR A 133 -4.07 9.20 5.76
CA THR A 133 -3.97 8.02 4.90
C THR A 133 -5.24 7.20 5.08
N GLU A 134 -6.04 7.09 4.03
CA GLU A 134 -7.32 6.40 4.04
C GLU A 134 -7.44 5.45 2.83
N PHE A 135 -8.31 4.45 2.94
CA PHE A 135 -8.64 3.62 1.79
C PHE A 135 -9.59 4.40 0.87
N GLU A 136 -9.32 4.39 -0.42
CA GLU A 136 -10.19 5.00 -1.41
C GLU A 136 -11.50 4.20 -1.53
N ASP A 137 -12.64 4.86 -1.37
CA ASP A 137 -13.92 4.27 -1.75
C ASP A 137 -14.11 4.40 -3.27
N LYS A 138 -14.08 3.26 -3.95
CA LYS A 138 -14.23 3.20 -5.41
C LYS A 138 -15.57 3.76 -5.89
N GLU A 139 -16.65 3.48 -5.17
CA GLU A 139 -18.00 3.89 -5.56
C GLU A 139 -18.12 5.43 -5.49
N GLU A 140 -17.62 6.05 -4.42
CA GLU A 140 -17.59 7.50 -4.27
C GLU A 140 -16.74 8.17 -5.37
N ILE A 141 -15.56 7.59 -5.67
CA ILE A 141 -14.70 8.11 -6.74
C ILE A 141 -15.40 8.01 -8.11
N TYR A 142 -16.12 6.91 -8.36
CA TYR A 142 -16.85 6.71 -9.61
C TYR A 142 -18.00 7.70 -9.76
N GLU A 143 -18.78 7.91 -8.70
CA GLU A 143 -19.86 8.91 -8.69
C GLU A 143 -19.32 10.33 -8.89
N THR A 144 -18.23 10.69 -8.18
CA THR A 144 -17.56 11.98 -8.32
C THR A 144 -17.04 12.19 -9.74
N PHE A 145 -16.42 11.17 -10.32
CA PHE A 145 -15.93 11.26 -11.69
C PHE A 145 -17.06 11.43 -12.69
N LEU A 146 -18.10 10.59 -12.64
CA LEU A 146 -19.21 10.65 -13.56
C LEU A 146 -19.98 11.98 -13.46
N SER A 147 -20.17 12.50 -12.24
CA SER A 147 -20.84 13.81 -12.03
C SER A 147 -19.97 15.01 -12.46
N SER A 148 -18.64 14.85 -12.51
CA SER A 148 -17.72 15.89 -12.97
C SER A 148 -17.62 16.01 -14.50
N LEU A 149 -18.11 15.00 -15.25
CA LEU A 149 -18.03 15.00 -16.70
C LEU A 149 -18.99 16.03 -17.31
N SER A 150 -18.52 16.76 -18.33
CA SER A 150 -19.40 17.54 -19.17
C SER A 150 -20.34 16.59 -19.95
N ARG A 151 -21.46 17.11 -20.44
CA ARG A 151 -22.39 16.32 -21.29
C ARG A 151 -21.69 15.75 -22.53
N GLU A 152 -20.75 16.46 -23.10
CA GLU A 152 -19.95 16.02 -24.24
C GLU A 152 -18.99 14.88 -23.84
N ASP A 153 -18.22 15.05 -22.76
CA ASP A 153 -17.31 14.02 -22.27
C ASP A 153 -18.05 12.74 -21.84
N PHE A 154 -19.24 12.87 -21.23
CA PHE A 154 -20.08 11.72 -20.88
C PHE A 154 -20.59 10.97 -22.12
N ASN A 155 -21.00 11.70 -23.16
CA ASN A 155 -21.39 11.10 -24.44
C ASN A 155 -20.21 10.37 -25.09
N ASP A 156 -19.02 10.98 -25.11
CA ASP A 156 -17.81 10.35 -25.62
C ASP A 156 -17.42 9.11 -24.82
N PHE A 157 -17.53 9.18 -23.49
CA PHE A 157 -17.31 8.05 -22.58
C PHE A 157 -18.26 6.89 -22.88
N SER A 158 -19.56 7.19 -23.07
CA SER A 158 -20.56 6.18 -23.38
C SER A 158 -20.37 5.59 -24.79
N ARG A 159 -20.04 6.40 -25.80
CA ARG A 159 -19.72 5.93 -27.16
C ARG A 159 -18.49 5.03 -27.17
N PHE A 160 -17.47 5.39 -26.39
CA PHE A 160 -16.28 4.58 -26.23
C PHE A 160 -16.59 3.21 -25.61
N CYS A 161 -17.43 3.16 -24.58
CA CYS A 161 -17.89 1.91 -23.98
C CYS A 161 -18.63 1.03 -25.01
N MET A 162 -19.53 1.60 -25.80
CA MET A 162 -20.25 0.87 -26.86
C MET A 162 -19.31 0.35 -27.95
N GLY A 163 -18.35 1.18 -28.38
CA GLY A 163 -17.39 0.81 -29.45
C GLY A 163 -16.38 -0.24 -29.05
N THR A 164 -16.11 -0.38 -27.74
CA THR A 164 -15.15 -1.34 -27.20
C THR A 164 -15.78 -2.53 -26.47
N ASP A 165 -17.12 -2.62 -26.48
CA ASP A 165 -17.90 -3.66 -25.79
C ASP A 165 -17.54 -3.76 -24.30
N MET A 166 -17.42 -2.59 -23.65
CA MET A 166 -17.17 -2.46 -22.22
C MET A 166 -18.37 -1.84 -21.53
N SER A 167 -18.73 -2.34 -20.34
CA SER A 167 -19.69 -1.63 -19.48
C SER A 167 -19.02 -0.36 -18.88
N HIS A 168 -19.82 0.62 -18.46
CA HIS A 168 -19.33 1.80 -17.73
C HIS A 168 -18.49 1.38 -16.52
N LYS A 169 -18.96 0.41 -15.73
CA LYS A 169 -18.25 -0.13 -14.57
C LYS A 169 -16.89 -0.72 -14.96
N THR A 170 -16.83 -1.49 -16.05
CA THR A 170 -15.56 -2.07 -16.53
C THR A 170 -14.55 -1.00 -16.93
N LEU A 171 -15.01 0.09 -17.56
CA LEU A 171 -14.11 1.20 -17.92
C LEU A 171 -13.67 1.98 -16.67
N LEU A 172 -14.56 2.19 -15.69
CA LEU A 172 -14.21 2.84 -14.42
C LEU A 172 -13.19 2.02 -13.62
N ASP A 173 -13.39 0.70 -13.50
CA ASP A 173 -12.44 -0.22 -12.89
C ASP A 173 -11.08 -0.18 -13.61
N LEU A 174 -11.11 -0.08 -14.94
CA LEU A 174 -9.90 0.05 -15.74
C LEU A 174 -9.17 1.37 -15.47
N LEU A 175 -9.88 2.50 -15.39
CA LEU A 175 -9.30 3.81 -15.07
C LEU A 175 -8.70 3.81 -13.66
N PHE A 176 -9.39 3.20 -12.69
CA PHE A 176 -8.89 3.04 -11.33
C PHE A 176 -7.56 2.25 -11.29
N MET A 177 -7.47 1.14 -12.03
CA MET A 177 -6.24 0.34 -12.12
C MET A 177 -5.12 1.08 -12.88
N LEU A 178 -5.48 1.84 -13.91
CA LEU A 178 -4.51 2.58 -14.73
C LEU A 178 -3.99 3.84 -14.03
N ASP A 179 -4.68 4.37 -13.03
CA ASP A 179 -4.20 5.50 -12.25
C ASP A 179 -2.81 5.21 -11.67
N PHE A 180 -2.59 4.00 -11.19
CA PHE A 180 -1.28 3.53 -10.71
C PHE A 180 -0.21 3.42 -11.82
N LYS A 181 -0.61 3.18 -13.08
CA LYS A 181 0.28 3.01 -14.24
C LYS A 181 0.24 4.18 -15.23
N HIS A 182 -0.33 5.32 -14.84
CA HIS A 182 -0.53 6.44 -15.77
C HIS A 182 0.77 6.99 -16.36
N PHE A 183 1.87 7.01 -15.59
CA PHE A 183 3.19 7.43 -16.10
C PHE A 183 3.69 6.52 -17.22
N ASP A 184 3.54 5.21 -17.05
CA ASP A 184 3.93 4.24 -18.07
C ASP A 184 3.11 4.46 -19.35
N LEU A 185 1.79 4.70 -19.22
CA LEU A 185 0.91 4.98 -20.37
C LEU A 185 1.25 6.30 -21.05
N GLU A 186 1.45 7.38 -20.29
CA GLU A 186 1.83 8.70 -20.84
C GLU A 186 3.21 8.65 -21.52
N GLN A 187 4.19 7.99 -20.90
CA GLN A 187 5.52 7.82 -21.49
C GLN A 187 5.46 6.99 -22.79
N TYR A 188 4.69 5.91 -22.81
CA TYR A 188 4.50 5.10 -24.00
C TYR A 188 3.88 5.91 -25.14
N LEU A 189 2.79 6.63 -24.87
CA LEU A 189 2.10 7.44 -25.90
C LEU A 189 2.98 8.60 -26.40
N SER A 190 3.82 9.20 -25.54
CA SER A 190 4.73 10.28 -25.95
C SER A 190 5.84 9.80 -26.91
N LYS A 191 6.30 8.55 -26.74
CA LYS A 191 7.32 7.93 -27.60
C LYS A 191 6.74 7.31 -28.87
N THR A 192 5.44 6.96 -28.85
CA THR A 192 4.79 6.27 -29.98
C THR A 192 4.29 7.28 -31.00
N LYS A 193 4.77 7.17 -32.24
CA LYS A 193 4.29 8.00 -33.34
C LYS A 193 2.94 7.46 -33.84
N PRO A 194 2.02 8.34 -34.31
CA PRO A 194 0.80 7.90 -34.99
C PRO A 194 1.15 6.98 -36.14
N ILE A 195 0.46 5.87 -36.24
CA ILE A 195 0.63 4.92 -37.34
C ILE A 195 -0.22 5.41 -38.49
N ALA A 196 0.30 5.34 -39.73
CA ALA A 196 -0.47 5.69 -40.91
C ALA A 196 -1.71 4.79 -40.97
N SER A 197 -2.89 5.41 -40.96
CA SER A 197 -4.16 4.69 -41.04
C SER A 197 -4.35 4.07 -42.42
N VAL A 198 -4.69 2.79 -42.46
CA VAL A 198 -5.19 2.13 -43.65
C VAL A 198 -6.71 2.26 -43.63
N SER A 199 -7.30 2.67 -44.80
CA SER A 199 -8.74 2.82 -44.85
C SER A 199 -9.44 1.45 -44.85
N GLU A 200 -10.63 1.39 -44.26
CA GLU A 200 -11.45 0.17 -44.29
C GLU A 200 -11.79 -0.25 -45.71
N ASP A 201 -12.03 0.73 -46.60
CA ASP A 201 -12.34 0.48 -47.98
C ASP A 201 -11.18 -0.17 -48.76
N GLU A 202 -9.93 0.22 -48.49
CA GLU A 202 -8.75 -0.41 -49.11
C GLU A 202 -8.59 -1.87 -48.64
N ILE A 203 -8.83 -2.15 -47.35
CA ILE A 203 -8.78 -3.51 -46.82
C ILE A 203 -9.85 -4.38 -47.48
N LEU A 204 -11.09 -3.88 -47.51
CA LEU A 204 -12.22 -4.61 -48.08
C LEU A 204 -12.06 -4.80 -49.61
N LYS A 205 -11.53 -3.81 -50.33
CA LYS A 205 -11.21 -3.89 -51.76
C LYS A 205 -10.16 -4.98 -52.00
N THR A 206 -9.08 -5.00 -51.23
CA THR A 206 -8.02 -6.01 -51.36
C THR A 206 -8.56 -7.40 -51.06
N ALA A 207 -9.41 -7.55 -50.03
CA ALA A 207 -10.09 -8.80 -49.73
C ALA A 207 -11.04 -9.24 -50.85
N GLN A 208 -11.75 -8.31 -51.46
CA GLN A 208 -12.64 -8.59 -52.59
C GLN A 208 -11.85 -9.01 -53.83
N ASP A 209 -10.73 -8.37 -54.14
CA ASP A 209 -9.84 -8.76 -55.25
C ASP A 209 -9.38 -10.23 -55.09
N ILE A 210 -9.02 -10.64 -53.89
CA ILE A 210 -8.62 -12.03 -53.60
C ILE A 210 -9.81 -12.98 -53.83
N LYS A 211 -10.98 -12.59 -53.35
CA LYS A 211 -12.23 -13.34 -53.48
C LYS A 211 -12.63 -13.54 -54.93
N ASP A 212 -12.54 -12.48 -55.76
CA ASP A 212 -12.92 -12.54 -57.18
C ASP A 212 -12.04 -13.51 -57.95
N VAL A 213 -10.72 -13.51 -57.70
CA VAL A 213 -9.78 -14.46 -58.32
C VAL A 213 -10.09 -15.89 -57.92
N ILE A 214 -10.40 -16.14 -56.64
CA ILE A 214 -10.69 -17.50 -56.13
C ILE A 214 -12.06 -17.97 -56.66
N CYS A 215 -13.08 -17.10 -56.66
CA CYS A 215 -14.40 -17.45 -57.20
C CYS A 215 -14.42 -17.69 -58.70
N ALA A 216 -13.55 -17.02 -59.47
CA ALA A 216 -13.40 -17.19 -60.93
C ALA A 216 -12.63 -18.47 -61.30
N ASN A 217 -11.94 -19.12 -60.36
CA ASN A 217 -11.20 -20.33 -60.61
C ASN A 217 -12.12 -21.54 -60.76
N GLU A 218 -12.15 -22.17 -61.93
CA GLU A 218 -13.01 -23.32 -62.23
C GLU A 218 -12.81 -24.51 -61.27
N LYS A 219 -11.63 -24.67 -60.68
CA LYS A 219 -11.30 -25.70 -59.69
C LYS A 219 -11.75 -25.36 -58.27
N ALA A 220 -12.32 -24.20 -58.03
CA ALA A 220 -12.75 -23.78 -56.70
C ALA A 220 -14.02 -24.51 -56.26
N SER A 221 -13.86 -25.30 -55.18
CA SER A 221 -14.99 -25.97 -54.56
C SER A 221 -15.89 -24.97 -53.81
N ASP A 222 -17.16 -25.35 -53.60
CA ASP A 222 -18.11 -24.53 -52.76
C ASP A 222 -17.55 -24.27 -51.38
N ALA A 223 -16.80 -25.19 -50.80
CA ALA A 223 -16.11 -25.01 -49.54
C ALA A 223 -15.04 -23.89 -49.61
N ALA A 224 -14.29 -23.77 -50.74
CA ALA A 224 -13.33 -22.69 -50.96
C ALA A 224 -14.04 -21.32 -51.10
N LYS A 225 -15.12 -21.28 -51.86
CA LYS A 225 -15.93 -20.07 -52.09
C LYS A 225 -16.61 -19.62 -50.80
N ASN A 226 -17.14 -20.57 -50.00
CA ASN A 226 -17.75 -20.26 -48.72
C ASN A 226 -16.75 -19.79 -47.67
N ALA A 227 -15.51 -20.24 -47.72
CA ALA A 227 -14.47 -19.84 -46.79
C ALA A 227 -14.12 -18.33 -46.85
N ILE A 228 -14.33 -17.71 -48.04
CA ILE A 228 -13.99 -16.31 -48.32
C ILE A 228 -15.23 -15.39 -48.41
N LYS A 229 -16.37 -15.79 -47.87
CA LYS A 229 -17.61 -15.00 -47.87
C LYS A 229 -17.60 -13.79 -46.93
N ASN A 230 -16.47 -13.50 -46.28
CA ASN A 230 -16.34 -12.39 -45.35
C ASN A 230 -16.68 -11.03 -46.02
N GLN A 231 -17.60 -10.29 -45.39
CA GLN A 231 -18.12 -9.04 -45.92
C GLN A 231 -17.73 -7.82 -45.05
N SER A 232 -17.18 -8.06 -43.91
CA SER A 232 -16.80 -7.01 -42.98
C SER A 232 -15.39 -7.23 -42.41
N ILE A 233 -14.78 -6.14 -41.94
CA ILE A 233 -13.46 -6.20 -41.26
C ILE A 233 -13.53 -7.05 -40.02
N GLN A 234 -14.63 -6.99 -39.27
CA GLN A 234 -14.81 -7.81 -38.08
C GLN A 234 -14.81 -9.32 -38.41
N GLU A 235 -15.41 -9.69 -39.54
CA GLU A 235 -15.37 -11.09 -40.01
C GLU A 235 -13.97 -11.49 -40.44
N LEU A 236 -13.25 -10.62 -41.17
CA LEU A 236 -11.85 -10.85 -41.55
C LEU A 236 -10.95 -11.06 -40.29
N LEU A 237 -11.12 -10.26 -39.26
CA LEU A 237 -10.36 -10.30 -38.04
C LEU A 237 -10.75 -11.47 -37.09
N SER A 238 -11.90 -12.11 -37.34
CA SER A 238 -12.41 -13.15 -36.42
C SER A 238 -12.50 -14.55 -37.02
N SER A 239 -12.61 -14.67 -38.33
CA SER A 239 -12.93 -15.94 -38.97
C SER A 239 -12.09 -16.28 -40.20
N ALA A 240 -11.25 -15.38 -40.71
CA ALA A 240 -10.51 -15.56 -41.94
C ALA A 240 -9.28 -16.49 -41.75
N LYS A 241 -9.51 -17.77 -41.45
CA LYS A 241 -8.43 -18.78 -41.39
C LYS A 241 -7.66 -18.89 -42.72
N TRP A 242 -8.36 -18.74 -43.85
CA TRP A 242 -7.78 -18.76 -45.18
C TRP A 242 -6.71 -17.67 -45.36
N LEU A 243 -6.85 -16.54 -44.71
CA LEU A 243 -5.88 -15.45 -44.83
C LEU A 243 -4.57 -15.80 -44.09
N VAL A 244 -4.67 -16.51 -42.97
CA VAL A 244 -3.46 -16.93 -42.18
C VAL A 244 -2.63 -17.89 -43.01
N ASP A 245 -3.27 -18.91 -43.59
CA ASP A 245 -2.60 -19.98 -44.32
C ASP A 245 -2.27 -19.63 -45.77
N GLY A 246 -2.89 -18.55 -46.32
CA GLY A 246 -2.68 -18.11 -47.73
C GLY A 246 -2.99 -19.20 -48.74
N SER A 247 -2.12 -19.40 -49.74
CA SER A 247 -2.25 -20.44 -50.77
C SER A 247 -2.24 -21.86 -50.19
N GLU A 248 -1.65 -22.08 -49.01
CA GLU A 248 -1.59 -23.37 -48.31
C GLU A 248 -2.88 -23.71 -47.54
N TYR A 249 -3.87 -22.85 -47.52
CA TYR A 249 -5.13 -23.14 -46.84
C TYR A 249 -5.76 -24.42 -47.46
N ARG A 250 -6.26 -25.28 -46.57
CA ARG A 250 -6.73 -26.64 -46.94
C ARG A 250 -7.63 -26.74 -48.17
N TYR A 251 -8.49 -25.73 -48.41
CA TYR A 251 -9.38 -25.68 -49.54
C TYR A 251 -8.78 -24.96 -50.78
N PHE A 252 -7.58 -24.35 -50.61
CA PHE A 252 -6.89 -23.62 -51.69
C PHE A 252 -5.74 -24.38 -52.33
N LYS A 253 -5.25 -25.45 -51.73
CA LYS A 253 -4.07 -26.23 -52.18
C LYS A 253 -4.17 -26.69 -53.62
N LYS A 254 -5.37 -26.99 -54.10
CA LYS A 254 -5.59 -27.45 -55.49
C LYS A 254 -5.75 -26.28 -56.50
N LEU A 255 -5.81 -25.04 -56.07
CA LEU A 255 -6.13 -23.88 -56.90
C LEU A 255 -4.92 -23.16 -57.49
N GLN A 256 -3.69 -23.59 -57.13
CA GLN A 256 -2.43 -23.00 -57.60
C GLN A 256 -2.37 -21.48 -57.45
N LEU A 257 -2.65 -21.00 -56.22
CA LEU A 257 -2.79 -19.56 -55.89
C LEU A 257 -1.49 -18.84 -55.51
N GLN A 258 -0.31 -19.42 -55.85
CA GLN A 258 1.01 -18.84 -55.51
C GLN A 258 1.17 -17.40 -56.02
N ALA A 259 0.56 -17.06 -57.13
CA ALA A 259 0.52 -15.68 -57.65
C ALA A 259 -0.24 -14.69 -56.76
N LEU A 260 -1.11 -15.16 -55.87
CA LEU A 260 -1.83 -14.33 -54.89
C LEU A 260 -1.09 -14.12 -53.57
N GLU A 261 0.02 -14.83 -53.34
CA GLU A 261 0.77 -14.65 -52.09
C GLU A 261 1.11 -13.18 -51.77
N PRO A 262 1.53 -12.34 -52.71
CA PRO A 262 1.73 -10.91 -52.43
C PRO A 262 0.46 -10.21 -51.95
N LYS A 263 -0.72 -10.57 -52.48
CA LYS A 263 -2.00 -10.00 -52.03
C LYS A 263 -2.42 -10.49 -50.67
N PHE A 264 -2.21 -11.78 -50.36
CA PHE A 264 -2.41 -12.30 -49.01
C PHE A 264 -1.51 -11.60 -48.01
N HIS A 265 -0.23 -11.40 -48.33
CA HIS A 265 0.71 -10.70 -47.47
C HIS A 265 0.33 -9.23 -47.27
N ALA A 266 -0.05 -8.52 -48.36
CA ALA A 266 -0.52 -7.14 -48.32
C ALA A 266 -1.75 -7.00 -47.42
N LEU A 267 -2.74 -7.89 -47.53
CA LEU A 267 -3.95 -7.87 -46.72
C LEU A 267 -3.62 -8.16 -45.22
N LYS A 268 -2.72 -9.09 -44.93
CA LYS A 268 -2.22 -9.33 -43.54
C LYS A 268 -1.61 -8.06 -42.97
N THR A 269 -0.72 -7.40 -43.72
CA THR A 269 -0.04 -6.18 -43.29
C THR A 269 -1.02 -5.03 -43.07
N MET A 270 -2.02 -4.89 -43.97
CA MET A 270 -3.08 -3.89 -43.80
C MET A 270 -3.91 -4.14 -42.54
N LEU A 271 -4.31 -5.39 -42.27
CA LEU A 271 -5.06 -5.75 -41.04
C LEU A 271 -4.23 -5.60 -39.78
N GLN A 272 -2.93 -5.92 -39.81
CA GLN A 272 -2.02 -5.67 -38.69
C GLN A 272 -1.93 -4.16 -38.42
N THR A 273 -1.73 -3.34 -39.45
CA THR A 273 -1.67 -1.87 -39.34
C THR A 273 -2.99 -1.30 -38.82
N TYR A 274 -4.12 -1.83 -39.28
CA TYR A 274 -5.44 -1.46 -38.80
C TYR A 274 -5.60 -1.76 -37.30
N LEU A 275 -5.24 -2.96 -36.84
CA LEU A 275 -5.29 -3.32 -35.43
C LEU A 275 -4.38 -2.43 -34.58
N LEU A 276 -3.17 -2.12 -35.04
CA LEU A 276 -2.24 -1.24 -34.35
C LEU A 276 -2.79 0.20 -34.27
N THR A 277 -3.47 0.69 -35.33
CA THR A 277 -4.11 2.00 -35.33
C THR A 277 -5.29 2.05 -34.38
N GLN A 278 -6.13 1.00 -34.36
CA GLN A 278 -7.23 0.88 -33.40
C GLN A 278 -6.71 0.84 -31.95
N GLU A 279 -5.69 0.03 -31.69
CA GLU A 279 -5.03 -0.04 -30.39
C GLU A 279 -4.52 1.33 -29.92
N TYR A 280 -3.79 2.05 -30.78
CA TYR A 280 -3.30 3.39 -30.47
C TYR A 280 -4.43 4.38 -30.14
N ASN A 281 -5.51 4.36 -30.94
CA ASN A 281 -6.67 5.22 -30.70
C ASN A 281 -7.38 4.88 -29.38
N ILE A 282 -7.55 3.60 -29.06
CA ILE A 282 -8.11 3.15 -27.78
C ILE A 282 -7.25 3.64 -26.61
N LEU A 283 -5.92 3.44 -26.67
CA LEU A 283 -5.00 3.89 -25.63
C LEU A 283 -5.03 5.41 -25.44
N LYS A 284 -5.12 6.17 -26.54
CA LYS A 284 -5.22 7.63 -26.53
C LYS A 284 -6.53 8.11 -25.87
N GLN A 285 -7.66 7.46 -26.17
CA GLN A 285 -8.94 7.78 -25.56
C GLN A 285 -8.95 7.45 -24.07
N ILE A 286 -8.41 6.29 -23.69
CA ILE A 286 -8.27 5.91 -22.29
C ILE A 286 -7.37 6.90 -21.54
N ALA A 287 -6.26 7.34 -22.12
CA ALA A 287 -5.40 8.35 -21.52
C ALA A 287 -6.12 9.71 -21.35
N ARG A 288 -7.02 10.09 -22.28
CA ARG A 288 -7.89 11.27 -22.14
C ARG A 288 -8.83 11.12 -20.94
N PHE A 289 -9.54 9.98 -20.85
CA PHE A 289 -10.44 9.72 -19.71
C PHE A 289 -9.68 9.63 -18.38
N LEU A 290 -8.48 9.06 -18.38
CA LEU A 290 -7.63 9.01 -17.20
C LEU A 290 -7.22 10.42 -16.71
N LYS A 291 -6.96 11.36 -17.64
CA LYS A 291 -6.71 12.77 -17.27
C LYS A 291 -7.94 13.42 -16.63
N LEU A 292 -9.13 13.16 -17.15
CA LEU A 292 -10.39 13.67 -16.56
C LEU A 292 -10.63 13.04 -15.19
N TYR A 293 -10.39 11.73 -15.06
CA TYR A 293 -10.49 10.99 -13.82
C TYR A 293 -9.52 11.54 -12.74
N LYS A 294 -8.27 11.78 -13.09
CA LYS A 294 -7.28 12.39 -12.18
C LYS A 294 -7.67 13.81 -11.77
N LYS A 295 -8.28 14.58 -12.68
CA LYS A 295 -8.77 15.94 -12.38
C LYS A 295 -9.93 15.92 -11.39
N SER A 296 -10.86 14.97 -11.49
CA SER A 296 -11.96 14.83 -10.55
C SER A 296 -11.46 14.44 -9.15
N LYS A 297 -10.48 13.54 -9.04
CA LYS A 297 -9.85 13.15 -7.76
C LYS A 297 -9.16 14.31 -7.01
N LYS A 298 -8.59 15.26 -7.73
CA LYS A 298 -7.89 16.41 -7.09
C LYS A 298 -8.82 17.31 -6.26
N ASN A 299 -10.12 17.25 -6.49
CA ASN A 299 -11.12 18.07 -5.82
C ASN A 299 -11.71 17.41 -4.57
N THR A 300 -11.37 16.16 -4.28
CA THR A 300 -11.90 15.41 -3.13
C THR A 300 -10.85 15.26 -2.05
N SER A 301 -11.22 15.65 -0.85
CA SER A 301 -10.66 15.38 0.50
C SER A 301 -9.15 15.49 0.74
N GLY A 302 -8.77 15.95 1.93
CA GLY A 302 -7.40 15.94 2.45
C GLY A 302 -6.87 14.54 2.83
N ALA A 303 -7.38 13.46 2.21
CA ALA A 303 -6.97 12.08 2.41
C ALA A 303 -6.27 11.53 1.16
N LEU A 304 -5.29 10.66 1.34
CA LEU A 304 -4.58 9.98 0.26
C LEU A 304 -4.55 8.47 0.51
N SER A 305 -4.77 7.67 -0.54
CA SER A 305 -4.53 6.22 -0.49
C SER A 305 -3.03 5.89 -0.56
N PHE A 306 -2.66 4.65 -0.22
CA PHE A 306 -1.29 4.17 -0.37
C PHE A 306 -0.81 4.24 -1.82
N ASP A 307 -1.68 3.94 -2.77
CA ASP A 307 -1.37 4.04 -4.20
C ASP A 307 -1.14 5.50 -4.62
N ALA A 308 -1.99 6.42 -4.16
CA ALA A 308 -1.84 7.85 -4.40
C ALA A 308 -0.53 8.41 -3.78
N ILE A 309 -0.15 7.93 -2.59
CA ILE A 309 1.14 8.28 -1.96
C ILE A 309 2.30 7.83 -2.84
N THR A 310 2.28 6.59 -3.33
CA THR A 310 3.32 6.04 -4.20
C THR A 310 3.43 6.84 -5.51
N ILE A 311 2.30 7.12 -6.16
CA ILE A 311 2.24 7.92 -7.39
C ILE A 311 2.80 9.31 -7.17
N LYS A 312 2.36 10.02 -6.12
CA LYS A 312 2.82 11.38 -5.83
C LYS A 312 4.28 11.43 -5.42
N THR A 313 4.78 10.41 -4.74
CA THR A 313 6.22 10.30 -4.45
C THR A 313 7.03 10.09 -5.71
N TYR A 314 6.54 9.30 -6.67
CA TYR A 314 7.19 9.13 -7.96
C TYR A 314 7.13 10.41 -8.82
N GLU A 315 5.98 11.12 -8.83
CA GLU A 315 5.80 12.42 -9.47
C GLU A 315 6.78 13.47 -8.95
N LEU A 316 6.97 13.51 -7.62
CA LEU A 316 7.93 14.36 -6.95
C LEU A 316 9.34 14.16 -7.51
N LEU A 317 9.78 12.90 -7.66
CA LEU A 317 11.11 12.56 -8.16
C LEU A 317 11.32 12.84 -9.65
N GLN A 318 10.25 12.77 -10.46
CA GLN A 318 10.35 12.99 -11.90
C GLN A 318 10.34 14.47 -12.27
N ASN A 319 9.55 15.31 -11.59
CA ASN A 319 9.20 16.63 -12.06
C ASN A 319 9.82 17.79 -11.24
N HIS A 320 10.25 17.55 -9.99
CA HIS A 320 10.53 18.65 -9.06
C HIS A 320 11.93 18.68 -8.49
N PHE A 321 12.75 17.64 -8.68
CA PHE A 321 14.08 17.59 -8.10
C PHE A 321 15.17 17.10 -9.06
N GLU A 322 16.32 17.78 -9.06
CA GLU A 322 17.57 17.11 -9.40
C GLU A 322 17.80 16.00 -8.37
N ARG A 323 18.09 14.79 -8.83
CA ARG A 323 18.18 13.57 -8.00
C ARG A 323 19.10 13.76 -6.79
N ASP A 324 20.22 14.43 -6.97
CA ASP A 324 21.22 14.66 -5.92
C ASP A 324 20.70 15.57 -4.79
N PHE A 325 19.88 16.58 -5.14
CA PHE A 325 19.29 17.50 -4.17
C PHE A 325 18.23 16.82 -3.30
N PHE A 326 17.45 15.89 -3.86
CA PHE A 326 16.42 15.15 -3.14
C PHE A 326 17.03 14.32 -2.00
N TYR A 327 18.09 13.57 -2.30
CA TYR A 327 18.75 12.71 -1.31
C TYR A 327 19.54 13.51 -0.28
N PHE A 328 20.10 14.65 -0.65
CA PHE A 328 20.72 15.59 0.28
C PHE A 328 19.72 16.17 1.28
N ARG A 329 18.48 16.44 0.83
CA ARG A 329 17.38 16.98 1.66
C ARG A 329 16.67 15.93 2.51
N LEU A 330 16.79 14.66 2.21
CA LEU A 330 16.31 13.60 3.09
C LEU A 330 17.01 13.64 4.46
N ASP A 331 18.09 14.41 4.58
CA ASP A 331 18.81 14.86 5.79
C ASP A 331 19.21 13.72 6.73
N ASP A 332 18.94 12.51 6.30
CA ASP A 332 19.24 11.31 7.01
C ASP A 332 20.34 10.58 6.26
N LYS A 333 21.46 10.46 6.90
CA LYS A 333 22.60 9.68 6.43
C LYS A 333 22.23 8.21 6.35
N ILE A 334 21.47 7.83 5.33
CA ILE A 334 21.20 6.41 5.06
C ILE A 334 22.44 5.84 4.39
N THR A 335 23.17 5.01 5.12
CA THR A 335 24.39 4.37 4.64
C THR A 335 24.18 2.89 4.34
N HIS A 336 23.15 2.28 4.93
CA HIS A 336 22.83 0.88 4.74
C HIS A 336 21.36 0.70 4.37
N ILE A 337 21.09 -0.10 3.33
CA ILE A 337 19.73 -0.48 2.91
C ILE A 337 19.58 -1.99 3.02
N LEU A 338 18.56 -2.41 3.77
CA LEU A 338 18.13 -3.78 3.90
C LEU A 338 16.68 -3.89 3.41
N ILE A 339 16.41 -4.80 2.48
CA ILE A 339 15.04 -5.01 1.97
C ILE A 339 14.66 -6.47 2.13
N ASP A 340 13.58 -6.71 2.88
CA ASP A 340 12.95 -8.03 3.03
C ASP A 340 11.84 -8.22 2.00
N GLU A 341 11.58 -9.49 1.64
CA GLU A 341 10.55 -9.86 0.66
C GLU A 341 10.62 -9.04 -0.64
N PHE A 342 11.85 -8.82 -1.15
CA PHE A 342 12.10 -7.95 -2.29
C PHE A 342 11.26 -8.31 -3.53
N GLN A 343 10.91 -9.58 -3.73
CA GLN A 343 10.09 -10.06 -4.85
C GLN A 343 8.66 -9.49 -4.86
N ASP A 344 8.20 -8.86 -3.77
CA ASP A 344 6.89 -8.23 -3.69
C ASP A 344 6.93 -6.73 -4.02
N THR A 345 8.12 -6.17 -4.21
CA THR A 345 8.31 -4.76 -4.58
C THR A 345 7.73 -4.50 -5.98
N SER A 346 6.95 -3.45 -6.13
CA SER A 346 6.43 -3.04 -7.44
C SER A 346 7.50 -2.28 -8.25
N THR A 347 7.36 -2.28 -9.58
CA THR A 347 8.29 -1.57 -10.46
C THR A 347 8.38 -0.08 -10.13
N ILE A 348 7.26 0.57 -9.77
CA ILE A 348 7.26 2.00 -9.41
C ILE A 348 7.94 2.24 -8.05
N GLN A 349 7.71 1.38 -7.05
CA GLN A 349 8.40 1.45 -5.76
C GLN A 349 9.91 1.29 -5.94
N TYR A 350 10.34 0.35 -6.78
CA TYR A 350 11.76 0.18 -7.10
C TYR A 350 12.33 1.38 -7.85
N LYS A 351 11.61 1.95 -8.82
CA LYS A 351 12.03 3.19 -9.52
C LYS A 351 12.24 4.36 -8.55
N ILE A 352 11.46 4.42 -7.46
CA ILE A 352 11.63 5.42 -6.39
C ILE A 352 12.86 5.10 -5.53
N LEU A 353 13.09 3.84 -5.18
CA LEU A 353 14.23 3.43 -4.35
C LEU A 353 15.56 3.39 -5.11
N LYS A 354 15.51 3.14 -6.43
CA LYS A 354 16.70 2.94 -7.26
C LYS A 354 17.74 4.06 -7.17
N PRO A 355 17.40 5.35 -7.22
CA PRO A 355 18.39 6.41 -7.08
C PRO A 355 19.11 6.39 -5.73
N LEU A 356 18.41 6.05 -4.62
CA LEU A 356 19.04 5.89 -3.31
C LEU A 356 19.99 4.68 -3.29
N ILE A 357 19.58 3.58 -3.92
CA ILE A 357 20.41 2.38 -4.10
C ILE A 357 21.65 2.74 -4.95
N ASP A 358 21.46 3.43 -6.06
CA ASP A 358 22.54 3.85 -6.96
C ASP A 358 23.56 4.78 -6.26
N GLU A 359 23.09 5.69 -5.39
CA GLU A 359 23.96 6.56 -4.59
C GLU A 359 24.82 5.78 -3.59
N ILE A 360 24.21 4.77 -2.93
CA ILE A 360 24.94 3.86 -2.05
C ILE A 360 25.99 3.07 -2.86
N TYR A 361 25.66 2.64 -4.07
CA TYR A 361 26.60 1.97 -4.99
C TYR A 361 27.75 2.88 -5.43
N ALA A 362 27.47 4.13 -5.76
CA ALA A 362 28.47 5.07 -6.27
C ALA A 362 29.60 5.36 -5.27
N GLY A 363 29.39 5.18 -3.99
CA GLY A 363 30.33 4.89 -2.90
C GLY A 363 31.56 5.77 -2.69
N LYS A 364 31.78 6.82 -3.50
CA LYS A 364 32.99 7.70 -3.45
C LYS A 364 32.75 8.96 -2.60
N GLY A 365 32.14 8.81 -1.44
CA GLY A 365 31.92 9.91 -0.53
C GLY A 365 32.49 9.64 0.86
N ARG A 366 32.30 10.57 1.80
CA ARG A 366 32.79 10.62 3.18
C ARG A 366 32.64 9.36 4.06
N PHE A 367 31.93 8.32 3.61
CA PHE A 367 31.60 7.13 4.39
C PHE A 367 32.13 5.88 3.70
N GLU A 368 33.15 5.25 4.31
CA GLU A 368 33.81 4.05 3.78
C GLU A 368 32.98 2.77 3.90
N GLU A 369 31.94 2.74 4.75
CA GLU A 369 31.16 1.53 5.05
C GLU A 369 29.67 1.67 4.66
N ARG A 370 29.39 1.66 3.35
CA ARG A 370 28.00 1.58 2.84
C ARG A 370 27.67 0.13 2.47
N SER A 371 26.40 -0.29 2.62
CA SER A 371 26.02 -1.65 2.22
C SER A 371 24.59 -1.78 1.74
N ILE A 372 24.35 -2.76 0.87
CA ILE A 372 23.02 -3.17 0.41
C ILE A 372 22.84 -4.64 0.70
N PHE A 373 21.66 -4.98 1.21
CA PHE A 373 21.30 -6.34 1.52
C PHE A 373 19.84 -6.61 1.11
N PHE A 374 19.65 -7.44 0.08
CA PHE A 374 18.35 -7.85 -0.38
C PHE A 374 18.08 -9.29 0.02
N VAL A 375 16.88 -9.56 0.49
CA VAL A 375 16.41 -10.93 0.77
C VAL A 375 15.09 -11.15 0.05
N GLY A 376 14.98 -12.26 -0.67
CA GLY A 376 13.76 -12.56 -1.40
C GLY A 376 13.66 -14.02 -1.84
N ASP A 377 12.43 -14.42 -2.18
CA ASP A 377 12.10 -15.72 -2.77
C ASP A 377 11.16 -15.52 -3.96
N THR A 378 11.70 -15.57 -5.17
CA THR A 378 10.91 -15.38 -6.40
C THR A 378 9.78 -16.40 -6.56
N LYS A 379 9.89 -17.57 -5.91
CA LYS A 379 8.86 -18.60 -5.85
C LYS A 379 7.67 -18.22 -4.95
N GLN A 380 7.83 -17.19 -4.11
CA GLN A 380 6.76 -16.62 -3.26
C GLN A 380 6.20 -15.29 -3.80
N SER A 381 6.53 -14.89 -5.03
CA SER A 381 5.94 -13.73 -5.69
C SER A 381 4.52 -14.05 -6.15
N ILE A 382 3.52 -13.50 -5.44
CA ILE A 382 2.08 -13.73 -5.67
C ILE A 382 1.25 -12.44 -5.69
N TYR A 383 1.88 -11.29 -5.86
CA TYR A 383 1.23 -9.98 -5.88
C TYR A 383 1.36 -9.23 -7.22
N ARG A 384 1.50 -9.98 -8.32
CA ARG A 384 1.60 -9.41 -9.67
C ARG A 384 0.39 -8.54 -10.02
N PHE A 385 -0.79 -8.91 -9.54
CA PHE A 385 -2.02 -8.10 -9.69
C PHE A 385 -1.95 -6.72 -8.99
N ARG A 386 -1.01 -6.53 -8.03
CA ARG A 386 -0.67 -5.25 -7.40
C ARG A 386 0.53 -4.56 -8.03
N GLY A 387 1.04 -5.06 -9.15
CA GLY A 387 2.17 -4.48 -9.88
C GLY A 387 3.54 -4.96 -9.40
N SER A 388 3.63 -6.00 -8.55
CA SER A 388 4.91 -6.62 -8.24
C SER A 388 5.46 -7.32 -9.49
N ASN A 389 6.78 -7.30 -9.62
CA ASN A 389 7.49 -7.92 -10.73
C ASN A 389 8.55 -8.88 -10.20
N SER A 390 8.34 -10.18 -10.43
CA SER A 390 9.26 -11.22 -9.96
C SER A 390 10.67 -11.15 -10.61
N GLU A 391 10.77 -10.58 -11.82
CA GLU A 391 12.05 -10.40 -12.54
C GLU A 391 12.89 -9.28 -11.90
N LEU A 392 12.25 -8.40 -11.11
CA LEU A 392 12.89 -7.26 -10.48
C LEU A 392 14.00 -7.64 -9.49
N PHE A 393 13.81 -8.75 -8.77
CA PHE A 393 14.84 -9.26 -7.85
C PHE A 393 16.12 -9.63 -8.59
N ASP A 394 16.00 -10.37 -9.69
CA ASP A 394 17.14 -10.80 -10.49
C ASP A 394 17.81 -9.59 -11.18
N GLU A 395 17.02 -8.62 -11.65
CA GLU A 395 17.54 -7.36 -12.22
C GLU A 395 18.33 -6.55 -11.19
N ALA A 396 17.76 -6.34 -10.00
CA ALA A 396 18.42 -5.61 -8.91
C ALA A 396 19.67 -6.31 -8.38
N ALA A 397 19.70 -7.65 -8.46
CA ALA A 397 20.78 -8.46 -7.97
C ALA A 397 21.91 -8.70 -9.01
N LYS A 398 21.79 -8.22 -10.27
CA LYS A 398 22.80 -8.47 -11.32
C LYS A 398 24.21 -8.05 -10.94
N ASN A 399 24.36 -6.95 -10.23
CA ASN A 399 25.64 -6.37 -9.85
C ASN A 399 26.02 -6.60 -8.38
N ILE A 400 25.31 -7.53 -7.70
CA ILE A 400 25.48 -7.84 -6.29
C ILE A 400 25.90 -9.31 -6.14
N ASN A 401 26.66 -9.63 -5.09
CA ASN A 401 26.95 -11.01 -4.74
C ASN A 401 25.66 -11.73 -4.37
N GLN A 402 25.44 -12.90 -4.97
CA GLN A 402 24.25 -13.70 -4.73
C GLN A 402 24.62 -14.96 -3.94
N GLU A 403 23.92 -15.20 -2.84
CA GLU A 403 24.04 -16.42 -2.04
C GLU A 403 22.66 -17.07 -1.89
N ASN A 404 22.64 -18.41 -1.77
CA ASN A 404 21.41 -19.17 -1.57
C ASN A 404 21.31 -19.61 -0.10
N LEU A 405 20.08 -19.64 0.45
CA LEU A 405 19.76 -20.22 1.75
C LEU A 405 19.10 -21.59 1.54
N PRO A 406 19.86 -22.68 1.58
CA PRO A 406 19.36 -24.00 1.20
C PRO A 406 18.58 -24.73 2.31
N TYR A 407 18.77 -24.35 3.56
CA TYR A 407 18.21 -25.05 4.72
C TYR A 407 16.81 -24.59 5.07
N ASN A 408 15.93 -25.55 5.42
CA ASN A 408 14.58 -25.27 5.93
C ASN A 408 14.55 -25.52 7.45
N TYR A 409 14.24 -24.48 8.23
CA TYR A 409 14.13 -24.50 9.68
C TYR A 409 12.68 -24.53 10.17
N ARG A 410 11.71 -24.55 9.23
CA ARG A 410 10.26 -24.45 9.53
C ARG A 410 9.58 -25.79 9.57
N SER A 411 9.76 -26.57 8.51
CA SER A 411 8.89 -27.70 8.18
C SER A 411 9.55 -29.03 8.50
N SER A 412 8.73 -30.01 8.85
CA SER A 412 9.13 -31.38 9.09
C SER A 412 9.65 -32.09 7.82
N GLU A 413 10.34 -33.22 8.01
CA GLU A 413 11.00 -33.97 6.93
C GLU A 413 10.05 -34.39 5.81
N CYS A 414 8.87 -34.96 6.14
CA CYS A 414 7.89 -35.36 5.14
C CYS A 414 7.37 -34.18 4.33
N VAL A 415 7.14 -33.02 4.98
CA VAL A 415 6.66 -31.81 4.29
C VAL A 415 7.73 -31.28 3.34
N VAL A 416 8.99 -31.14 3.79
CA VAL A 416 10.09 -30.66 2.95
C VAL A 416 10.33 -31.58 1.75
N SER A 417 10.38 -32.89 1.98
CA SER A 417 10.57 -33.86 0.93
C SER A 417 9.46 -33.83 -0.11
N TYR A 418 8.20 -33.71 0.34
CA TYR A 418 7.06 -33.65 -0.55
C TYR A 418 7.03 -32.35 -1.37
N VAL A 419 7.33 -31.21 -0.75
CA VAL A 419 7.42 -29.91 -1.46
C VAL A 419 8.54 -29.97 -2.51
N ASN A 420 9.70 -30.52 -2.18
CA ASN A 420 10.78 -30.70 -3.14
C ASN A 420 10.36 -31.60 -4.32
N GLU A 421 9.69 -32.70 -4.03
CA GLU A 421 9.22 -33.64 -5.07
C GLU A 421 8.26 -32.97 -6.05
N VAL A 422 7.24 -32.28 -5.53
CA VAL A 422 6.20 -31.64 -6.33
C VAL A 422 6.74 -30.48 -7.17
N PHE A 423 7.59 -29.62 -6.60
CA PHE A 423 7.97 -28.36 -7.24
C PHE A 423 9.29 -28.40 -8.01
N SER A 424 10.15 -29.43 -7.83
CA SER A 424 11.44 -29.52 -8.53
C SER A 424 11.30 -29.53 -10.05
N GLN A 425 10.24 -30.14 -10.58
CA GLN A 425 9.98 -30.20 -12.02
C GLN A 425 9.07 -29.04 -12.53
N LYS A 426 8.38 -28.36 -11.66
CA LYS A 426 7.36 -27.36 -12.02
C LYS A 426 7.87 -25.92 -11.97
N ILE A 427 8.95 -25.67 -11.21
CA ILE A 427 9.57 -24.35 -11.09
C ILE A 427 10.96 -24.37 -11.73
N PRO A 428 11.19 -23.61 -12.81
CA PRO A 428 12.51 -23.51 -13.43
C PRO A 428 13.57 -23.01 -12.44
N GLY A 429 14.70 -23.68 -12.37
CA GLY A 429 15.80 -23.32 -11.47
C GLY A 429 15.49 -23.57 -9.99
N TYR A 430 14.54 -24.44 -9.66
CA TYR A 430 14.24 -24.82 -8.29
C TYR A 430 15.46 -25.44 -7.61
N ILE A 431 15.81 -24.92 -6.43
CA ILE A 431 16.85 -25.48 -5.59
C ILE A 431 16.16 -26.26 -4.46
N PRO A 432 16.34 -27.58 -4.38
CA PRO A 432 15.75 -28.41 -3.32
C PRO A 432 16.20 -27.93 -1.94
N GLN A 433 15.25 -27.82 -1.01
CA GLN A 433 15.53 -27.47 0.37
C GLN A 433 16.13 -28.66 1.12
N GLN A 434 17.06 -28.36 2.02
CA GLN A 434 17.72 -29.35 2.88
C GLN A 434 17.30 -29.12 4.33
N LEU A 435 17.31 -30.16 5.13
CA LEU A 435 17.15 -30.06 6.57
C LEU A 435 18.54 -29.88 7.22
N PRO A 436 18.68 -29.00 8.22
CA PRO A 436 19.93 -28.87 8.96
C PRO A 436 20.30 -30.18 9.65
N SER A 437 21.53 -30.67 9.48
CA SER A 437 21.99 -31.92 10.05
C SER A 437 22.24 -31.89 11.56
N ASP A 438 22.36 -30.70 12.11
CA ASP A 438 22.70 -30.39 13.50
C ASP A 438 21.49 -30.21 14.42
N MET A 439 20.26 -30.36 13.90
CA MET A 439 19.01 -30.23 14.66
C MET A 439 18.15 -31.48 14.50
N PRO A 440 17.47 -31.92 15.59
CA PRO A 440 16.47 -32.98 15.50
C PRO A 440 15.25 -32.50 14.68
N HIS A 441 14.84 -33.27 13.69
CA HIS A 441 13.68 -32.97 12.86
C HIS A 441 12.54 -33.92 13.17
N ALA A 442 11.32 -33.36 13.30
CA ALA A 442 10.11 -34.18 13.34
C ALA A 442 9.88 -34.82 11.97
N LYS A 443 9.44 -36.07 11.92
CA LYS A 443 9.09 -36.74 10.66
C LYS A 443 7.94 -36.05 9.96
N GLY A 444 6.89 -35.70 10.69
CA GLY A 444 5.73 -35.00 10.12
C GLY A 444 4.80 -35.91 9.32
N TYR A 445 3.83 -35.28 8.65
CA TYR A 445 2.76 -35.97 7.94
C TYR A 445 2.31 -35.22 6.68
N VAL A 446 2.12 -35.95 5.59
CA VAL A 446 1.54 -35.44 4.36
C VAL A 446 0.46 -36.38 3.88
N LYS A 447 -0.73 -35.82 3.57
CA LYS A 447 -1.86 -36.56 3.00
C LYS A 447 -2.40 -35.80 1.80
N VAL A 448 -2.57 -36.50 0.70
CA VAL A 448 -3.27 -36.01 -0.48
C VAL A 448 -4.51 -36.84 -0.68
N ARG A 449 -5.67 -36.20 -0.78
CA ARG A 449 -6.94 -36.85 -1.03
C ARG A 449 -7.65 -36.20 -2.22
N CYS A 450 -7.89 -37.01 -3.25
CA CYS A 450 -8.75 -36.62 -4.36
C CYS A 450 -10.19 -37.00 -4.01
N VAL A 451 -11.11 -36.03 -4.01
CA VAL A 451 -12.49 -36.20 -3.60
C VAL A 451 -13.38 -36.11 -4.85
N PRO A 452 -14.09 -37.22 -5.20
CA PRO A 452 -15.10 -37.19 -6.26
C PRO A 452 -16.19 -36.17 -5.91
N THR A 453 -16.42 -35.20 -6.80
CA THR A 453 -17.33 -34.10 -6.57
C THR A 453 -18.28 -33.97 -7.73
N ALA A 454 -19.60 -33.95 -7.46
CA ALA A 454 -20.60 -33.75 -8.49
C ALA A 454 -20.55 -32.34 -9.08
N LYS A 455 -20.99 -32.23 -10.34
CA LYS A 455 -21.08 -30.91 -11.00
C LYS A 455 -22.09 -30.06 -10.24
N ASP A 456 -21.67 -28.87 -9.82
CA ASP A 456 -22.48 -27.88 -9.10
C ASP A 456 -22.93 -28.28 -7.68
N ASN A 457 -22.41 -29.37 -7.10
CA ASN A 457 -22.64 -29.75 -5.70
C ASN A 457 -21.28 -29.99 -5.00
N LEU A 458 -20.93 -29.13 -4.08
CA LEU A 458 -19.70 -29.18 -3.28
C LEU A 458 -19.86 -29.90 -1.94
N GLU A 459 -21.05 -30.40 -1.63
CA GLU A 459 -21.35 -30.97 -0.32
C GLU A 459 -20.44 -32.15 0.05
N SER A 460 -20.15 -33.06 -0.89
CA SER A 460 -19.24 -34.18 -0.68
C SER A 460 -17.80 -33.69 -0.39
N PHE A 461 -17.40 -32.58 -1.00
CA PHE A 461 -16.10 -31.97 -0.78
C PHE A 461 -16.00 -31.33 0.60
N PHE A 462 -17.01 -30.57 0.99
CA PHE A 462 -17.10 -29.96 2.33
C PHE A 462 -17.18 -31.03 3.44
N GLU A 463 -17.94 -32.08 3.21
CA GLU A 463 -18.02 -33.21 4.15
C GLU A 463 -16.65 -33.89 4.31
N ALA A 464 -15.90 -34.09 3.23
CA ALA A 464 -14.55 -34.65 3.30
C ALA A 464 -13.59 -33.76 4.10
N ILE A 465 -13.72 -32.43 4.03
CA ILE A 465 -12.95 -31.48 4.83
C ILE A 465 -13.38 -31.58 6.30
N PHE A 466 -14.69 -31.61 6.59
CA PHE A 466 -15.20 -31.76 7.94
C PHE A 466 -14.69 -33.03 8.62
N LEU A 467 -14.76 -34.18 7.92
CA LEU A 467 -14.22 -35.44 8.43
C LEU A 467 -12.71 -35.39 8.66
N GLN A 468 -11.98 -34.62 7.88
CA GLN A 468 -10.52 -34.46 8.10
C GLN A 468 -10.24 -33.61 9.33
N ILE A 469 -11.05 -32.59 9.61
CA ILE A 469 -10.96 -31.80 10.85
C ILE A 469 -11.28 -32.70 12.05
N ASP A 470 -12.35 -33.49 11.98
CA ASP A 470 -12.76 -34.42 13.03
C ASP A 470 -11.69 -35.48 13.32
N ASP A 471 -11.00 -36.00 12.29
CA ASP A 471 -9.84 -36.91 12.46
C ASP A 471 -8.70 -36.23 13.22
N LEU A 472 -8.39 -34.96 12.94
CA LEU A 472 -7.35 -34.21 13.65
C LEU A 472 -7.74 -33.97 15.12
N LEU A 473 -9.02 -33.64 15.38
CA LEU A 473 -9.54 -33.44 16.75
C LEU A 473 -9.53 -34.73 17.55
N LYS A 474 -9.92 -35.87 16.97
CA LYS A 474 -9.82 -37.20 17.62
C LYS A 474 -8.39 -37.56 18.01
N ARG A 475 -7.40 -36.99 17.38
CA ARG A 475 -5.97 -37.10 17.73
C ARG A 475 -5.48 -36.05 18.70
N GLU A 476 -6.41 -35.36 19.38
CA GLU A 476 -6.16 -34.33 20.39
C GLU A 476 -5.36 -33.11 19.88
N ILE A 477 -5.43 -32.82 18.57
CA ILE A 477 -4.81 -31.64 17.99
C ILE A 477 -5.70 -30.42 18.26
N PRO A 478 -5.20 -29.37 18.94
CA PRO A 478 -5.98 -28.18 19.25
C PRO A 478 -6.44 -27.45 17.97
N LEU A 479 -7.68 -26.91 17.97
CA LEU A 479 -8.24 -26.17 16.84
C LEU A 479 -7.38 -24.97 16.40
N GLU A 480 -6.77 -24.29 17.37
CA GLU A 480 -5.88 -23.16 17.15
C GLU A 480 -4.61 -23.49 16.34
N ASN A 481 -4.23 -24.76 16.31
CA ASN A 481 -3.06 -25.25 15.57
C ASN A 481 -3.41 -25.68 14.12
N ILE A 482 -4.68 -25.63 13.75
CA ILE A 482 -5.16 -26.05 12.44
C ILE A 482 -5.53 -24.82 11.61
N ALA A 483 -4.97 -24.73 10.40
CA ALA A 483 -5.34 -23.73 9.43
C ALA A 483 -5.87 -24.35 8.13
N ILE A 484 -6.97 -23.79 7.62
CA ILE A 484 -7.53 -24.16 6.32
C ILE A 484 -7.24 -23.03 5.33
N LEU A 485 -6.62 -23.37 4.21
CA LEU A 485 -6.27 -22.42 3.17
C LEU A 485 -7.17 -22.60 1.94
N CYS A 486 -7.83 -21.51 1.54
CA CYS A 486 -8.73 -21.41 0.40
C CYS A 486 -8.18 -20.44 -0.67
N PHE A 487 -8.71 -20.48 -1.89
CA PHE A 487 -8.26 -19.62 -2.98
C PHE A 487 -8.81 -18.19 -2.92
N ASN A 488 -10.06 -18.03 -2.52
CA ASN A 488 -10.73 -16.72 -2.46
C ASN A 488 -11.61 -16.58 -1.20
N ASN A 489 -12.11 -15.37 -0.96
CA ASN A 489 -12.91 -15.05 0.22
C ASN A 489 -14.27 -15.76 0.21
N ASN A 490 -14.87 -15.97 -0.97
CA ASN A 490 -16.16 -16.68 -1.05
C ASN A 490 -15.99 -18.14 -0.65
N ASP A 491 -14.89 -18.80 -1.07
CA ASP A 491 -14.58 -20.16 -0.63
C ASP A 491 -14.44 -20.24 0.90
N VAL A 492 -13.84 -19.22 1.53
CA VAL A 492 -13.71 -19.13 3.00
C VAL A 492 -15.08 -19.04 3.68
N LEU A 493 -15.97 -18.19 3.15
CA LEU A 493 -17.30 -17.98 3.71
C LEU A 493 -18.19 -19.22 3.54
N GLU A 494 -18.27 -19.79 2.35
CA GLU A 494 -19.06 -20.99 2.06
C GLU A 494 -18.63 -22.17 2.94
N LEU A 495 -17.31 -22.39 3.08
CA LEU A 495 -16.78 -23.45 3.93
C LEU A 495 -17.11 -23.21 5.41
N LYS A 496 -16.93 -21.96 5.88
CA LYS A 496 -17.27 -21.57 7.26
C LYS A 496 -18.75 -21.87 7.56
N ASP A 497 -19.66 -21.42 6.68
CA ASP A 497 -21.09 -21.60 6.87
C ASP A 497 -21.47 -23.10 6.90
N TYR A 498 -20.87 -23.90 6.03
CA TYR A 498 -21.05 -25.35 6.05
C TYR A 498 -20.58 -25.99 7.36
N LEU A 499 -19.36 -25.66 7.81
CA LEU A 499 -18.79 -26.23 9.04
C LEU A 499 -19.62 -25.85 10.27
N LEU A 500 -20.12 -24.63 10.37
CA LEU A 500 -21.00 -24.17 11.45
C LEU A 500 -22.38 -24.84 11.38
N SER A 501 -22.90 -25.15 10.19
CA SER A 501 -24.13 -25.89 10.04
C SER A 501 -24.03 -27.33 10.57
N LYS A 502 -22.85 -27.96 10.45
CA LYS A 502 -22.60 -29.33 10.96
C LYS A 502 -22.25 -29.32 12.47
N ASN A 503 -21.54 -28.35 12.94
CA ASN A 503 -21.17 -28.19 14.34
C ASN A 503 -21.16 -26.72 14.75
N PRO A 504 -22.28 -26.19 15.30
CA PRO A 504 -22.38 -24.80 15.75
C PRO A 504 -21.41 -24.40 16.86
N ALA A 505 -20.87 -25.37 17.61
CA ALA A 505 -19.91 -25.13 18.69
C ALA A 505 -18.46 -24.99 18.21
N LEU A 506 -18.20 -25.12 16.91
CA LEU A 506 -16.85 -25.03 16.36
C LEU A 506 -16.35 -23.58 16.40
N ALA A 507 -15.32 -23.32 17.19
CA ALA A 507 -14.68 -22.01 17.21
C ALA A 507 -13.91 -21.81 15.90
N ILE A 508 -14.42 -20.95 15.01
CA ILE A 508 -13.80 -20.65 13.71
C ILE A 508 -13.37 -19.18 13.68
N THR A 509 -12.12 -18.94 13.32
CA THR A 509 -11.57 -17.61 13.08
C THR A 509 -11.31 -17.45 11.57
N THR A 510 -11.82 -16.39 10.98
CA THR A 510 -11.54 -16.05 9.59
C THR A 510 -10.80 -14.72 9.54
N GLU A 511 -9.69 -14.63 8.79
CA GLU A 511 -9.05 -13.34 8.44
C GLU A 511 -9.70 -12.69 7.21
N THR A 512 -10.88 -13.12 6.82
CA THR A 512 -11.69 -12.32 5.93
C THR A 512 -11.98 -11.02 6.66
N ASN A 513 -11.71 -9.89 6.01
CA ASN A 513 -12.09 -8.58 6.51
C ASN A 513 -13.61 -8.62 6.69
N LEU A 514 -14.01 -9.03 7.90
CA LEU A 514 -15.42 -8.96 8.28
C LEU A 514 -15.72 -7.47 8.32
N LYS A 515 -16.62 -7.02 7.49
CA LYS A 515 -17.07 -5.64 7.61
C LYS A 515 -17.88 -5.52 8.88
N LEU A 516 -17.67 -4.43 9.59
CA LEU A 516 -18.42 -4.15 10.81
C LEU A 516 -19.94 -4.25 10.57
N VAL A 517 -20.42 -3.70 9.45
CA VAL A 517 -21.84 -3.72 9.05
C VAL A 517 -22.39 -5.12 8.74
N GLU A 518 -21.55 -6.10 8.45
CA GLU A 518 -21.92 -7.48 8.17
C GLU A 518 -22.09 -8.33 9.44
N GLN A 519 -21.65 -7.82 10.59
CA GLN A 519 -21.80 -8.50 11.87
C GLN A 519 -23.28 -8.56 12.28
N THR A 520 -23.68 -9.66 12.90
CA THR A 520 -25.10 -9.90 13.29
C THR A 520 -25.62 -8.75 14.14
N GLU A 521 -24.89 -8.30 15.15
CA GLU A 521 -25.34 -7.23 16.03
C GLU A 521 -25.37 -5.86 15.33
N SER A 522 -24.39 -5.59 14.45
CA SER A 522 -24.44 -4.39 13.61
C SER A 522 -25.66 -4.37 12.68
N LYS A 523 -26.02 -5.51 12.10
CA LYS A 523 -27.25 -5.65 11.29
C LYS A 523 -28.52 -5.42 12.12
N ILE A 524 -28.55 -5.90 13.37
CA ILE A 524 -29.67 -5.62 14.27
C ILE A 524 -29.81 -4.11 14.49
N ILE A 525 -28.70 -3.42 14.76
CA ILE A 525 -28.67 -1.96 14.95
C ILE A 525 -29.15 -1.25 13.68
N LEU A 526 -28.64 -1.62 12.50
CA LEU A 526 -29.07 -1.02 11.23
C LEU A 526 -30.54 -1.27 10.92
N HIS A 527 -31.05 -2.47 11.20
CA HIS A 527 -32.49 -2.74 11.06
C HIS A 527 -33.34 -1.99 12.08
N ALA A 528 -32.85 -1.77 13.30
CA ALA A 528 -33.55 -0.92 14.28
C ALA A 528 -33.63 0.52 13.80
N ILE A 529 -32.54 1.05 13.24
CA ILE A 529 -32.53 2.39 12.62
C ILE A 529 -33.51 2.44 11.43
N GLY A 530 -33.47 1.43 10.55
CA GLY A 530 -34.38 1.31 9.41
C GLY A 530 -35.85 1.29 9.82
N PHE A 531 -36.18 0.58 10.91
CA PHE A 531 -37.56 0.56 11.46
C PHE A 531 -37.93 1.93 12.05
N ALA A 532 -37.08 2.53 12.84
CA ALA A 532 -37.33 3.85 13.43
C ALA A 532 -37.64 4.91 12.38
N LYS A 533 -37.00 4.84 11.19
CA LYS A 533 -37.19 5.76 10.06
C LYS A 533 -38.44 5.45 9.22
N THR A 534 -38.62 4.19 8.85
CA THR A 534 -39.57 3.81 7.81
C THR A 534 -40.84 3.17 8.35
N GLN A 535 -40.85 2.70 9.59
CA GLN A 535 -41.92 1.90 10.23
C GLN A 535 -42.28 0.64 9.45
N LEU A 536 -41.37 0.15 8.58
CA LEU A 536 -41.57 -1.05 7.80
C LEU A 536 -41.38 -2.30 8.65
N GLU A 537 -42.42 -3.15 8.72
CA GLU A 537 -42.42 -4.43 9.45
C GLU A 537 -41.24 -5.37 9.03
N PHE A 538 -40.76 -5.23 7.81
CA PHE A 538 -39.56 -5.95 7.35
C PHE A 538 -38.37 -5.73 8.26
N HIS A 539 -38.08 -4.49 8.62
CA HIS A 539 -36.94 -4.16 9.49
C HIS A 539 -37.12 -4.70 10.91
N ARG A 540 -38.31 -4.59 11.47
CA ARG A 540 -38.62 -5.15 12.80
C ARG A 540 -38.43 -6.67 12.82
N LYS A 541 -39.03 -7.37 11.87
CA LYS A 541 -38.94 -8.83 11.77
C LYS A 541 -37.50 -9.30 11.51
N SER A 542 -36.73 -8.56 10.71
CA SER A 542 -35.31 -8.85 10.47
C SER A 542 -34.48 -8.70 11.74
N ALA A 543 -34.66 -7.62 12.51
CA ALA A 543 -33.99 -7.43 13.78
C ALA A 543 -34.31 -8.56 14.77
N TYR A 544 -35.58 -8.95 14.90
CA TYR A 544 -35.99 -10.05 15.79
C TYR A 544 -35.38 -11.39 15.37
N LYS A 545 -35.41 -11.71 14.09
CA LYS A 545 -34.82 -12.95 13.58
C LYS A 545 -33.32 -13.01 13.85
N LEU A 546 -32.64 -11.92 13.61
CA LEU A 546 -31.19 -11.84 13.85
C LEU A 546 -30.86 -11.92 15.36
N ALA A 547 -31.73 -11.39 16.21
CA ALA A 547 -31.58 -11.47 17.68
C ALA A 547 -32.05 -12.81 18.26
N GLY A 548 -32.52 -13.76 17.43
CA GLY A 548 -33.05 -15.06 17.88
C GLY A 548 -34.37 -14.97 18.62
N LEU A 549 -35.14 -13.90 18.39
CA LEU A 549 -36.48 -13.68 19.00
C LEU A 549 -37.60 -14.11 18.07
N ASP A 550 -38.70 -14.58 18.64
CA ASP A 550 -39.93 -14.81 17.88
C ASP A 550 -40.53 -13.51 17.38
N PHE A 551 -41.20 -13.54 16.23
CA PHE A 551 -41.82 -12.36 15.62
C PHE A 551 -42.87 -11.66 16.52
N ASP A 552 -43.47 -12.40 17.46
CA ASP A 552 -44.47 -11.95 18.42
C ASP A 552 -43.91 -11.77 19.85
N ALA A 553 -42.57 -11.66 20.00
CA ALA A 553 -41.91 -11.59 21.29
C ALA A 553 -42.30 -10.37 22.15
N GLY A 554 -43.07 -9.43 21.61
CA GLY A 554 -43.57 -8.27 22.35
C GLY A 554 -42.50 -7.25 22.77
N VAL A 555 -41.28 -7.40 22.25
CA VAL A 555 -40.17 -6.45 22.52
C VAL A 555 -40.46 -5.15 21.80
N ALA A 556 -40.52 -4.04 22.54
CA ALA A 556 -40.74 -2.73 21.93
C ALA A 556 -39.49 -2.28 21.15
N MET A 557 -39.65 -1.96 19.86
CA MET A 557 -38.54 -1.38 19.08
C MET A 557 -38.25 0.05 19.58
N PRO A 558 -36.95 0.42 19.72
CA PRO A 558 -36.55 1.77 20.04
C PRO A 558 -37.14 2.81 19.09
N VAL A 559 -37.57 3.96 19.63
CA VAL A 559 -38.21 5.03 18.86
C VAL A 559 -37.21 6.17 18.72
N CYS A 560 -37.04 6.65 17.50
CA CYS A 560 -36.28 7.86 17.24
C CYS A 560 -37.20 9.10 17.49
N THR A 561 -36.94 9.82 18.58
CA THR A 561 -37.61 11.09 18.85
C THR A 561 -36.76 12.26 18.34
N PRO A 562 -37.37 13.38 17.88
CA PRO A 562 -36.62 14.56 17.47
C PRO A 562 -35.62 15.02 18.55
N GLY A 563 -34.36 15.21 18.15
CA GLY A 563 -33.27 15.58 19.06
C GLY A 563 -32.56 14.46 19.80
N LYS A 564 -32.94 13.19 19.55
CA LYS A 564 -32.22 12.04 20.10
C LYS A 564 -30.94 11.79 19.32
N SER A 565 -29.80 11.80 20.01
CA SER A 565 -28.50 11.58 19.35
C SER A 565 -28.34 10.15 18.85
N PRO A 566 -27.52 9.89 17.82
CA PRO A 566 -27.23 8.53 17.34
C PRO A 566 -26.74 7.60 18.44
N GLN A 567 -25.89 8.10 19.35
CA GLN A 567 -25.35 7.36 20.48
C GLN A 567 -26.45 6.89 21.44
N ALA A 568 -27.37 7.80 21.79
CA ALA A 568 -28.48 7.47 22.70
C ALA A 568 -29.44 6.45 22.07
N PHE A 569 -29.68 6.53 20.76
CA PHE A 569 -30.51 5.57 20.06
C PHE A 569 -29.84 4.19 19.97
N ILE A 570 -28.57 4.14 19.60
CA ILE A 570 -27.82 2.88 19.48
C ILE A 570 -27.70 2.21 20.84
N LEU A 571 -27.43 2.97 21.90
CA LEU A 571 -27.37 2.43 23.27
C LEU A 571 -28.68 1.79 23.69
N GLU A 572 -29.81 2.43 23.40
CA GLU A 572 -31.14 1.86 23.67
C GLU A 572 -31.41 0.57 22.86
N VAL A 573 -30.96 0.52 21.60
CA VAL A 573 -31.02 -0.72 20.81
C VAL A 573 -30.16 -1.81 21.42
N MET A 574 -28.94 -1.48 21.86
CA MET A 574 -28.03 -2.42 22.51
C MET A 574 -28.65 -2.98 23.81
N GLU A 575 -29.26 -2.14 24.64
CA GLU A 575 -29.97 -2.57 25.86
C GLU A 575 -31.20 -3.42 25.56
N THR A 576 -32.00 -2.99 24.57
CA THR A 576 -33.25 -3.69 24.18
C THR A 576 -32.97 -5.11 23.71
N PHE A 577 -31.97 -5.30 22.86
CA PHE A 577 -31.60 -6.59 22.28
C PHE A 577 -30.44 -7.29 22.99
N ARG A 578 -29.91 -6.71 24.09
CA ARG A 578 -28.76 -7.21 24.88
C ARG A 578 -27.51 -7.45 24.03
N LEU A 579 -27.13 -6.46 23.21
CA LEU A 579 -25.99 -6.50 22.31
C LEU A 579 -24.73 -5.97 23.01
N TYR A 580 -23.84 -6.85 23.43
CA TYR A 580 -22.65 -6.47 24.19
C TYR A 580 -21.34 -6.88 23.51
N SER A 581 -21.39 -7.32 22.26
CA SER A 581 -20.19 -7.69 21.52
C SER A 581 -19.34 -6.48 21.15
N LYS A 582 -18.11 -6.75 20.79
CA LYS A 582 -17.20 -5.74 20.28
C LYS A 582 -17.76 -5.02 19.04
N ALA A 583 -18.51 -5.72 18.17
CA ALA A 583 -19.13 -5.11 16.99
C ALA A 583 -20.18 -4.05 17.37
N ALA A 584 -21.03 -4.34 18.36
CA ALA A 584 -22.00 -3.35 18.85
C ALA A 584 -21.31 -2.17 19.54
N GLN A 585 -20.23 -2.41 20.29
CA GLN A 585 -19.43 -1.36 20.91
C GLN A 585 -18.75 -0.47 19.87
N GLU A 586 -18.13 -1.04 18.83
CA GLU A 586 -17.54 -0.26 17.74
C GLU A 586 -18.59 0.57 16.98
N MET A 587 -19.80 0.02 16.75
CA MET A 587 -20.91 0.80 16.17
C MET A 587 -21.28 1.99 17.05
N LEU A 588 -21.32 1.82 18.37
CA LEU A 588 -21.56 2.90 19.32
C LEU A 588 -20.41 3.93 19.30
N GLU A 589 -19.15 3.47 19.34
CA GLU A 589 -17.98 4.40 19.29
C GLU A 589 -17.96 5.25 18.02
N ILE A 590 -18.21 4.63 16.86
CA ILE A 590 -18.23 5.36 15.59
C ILE A 590 -19.36 6.40 15.57
N SER A 591 -20.49 6.09 16.19
CA SER A 591 -21.63 7.00 16.23
C SER A 591 -21.34 8.34 16.92
N PHE A 592 -20.30 8.44 17.77
CA PHE A 592 -19.88 9.70 18.39
C PHE A 592 -19.39 10.76 17.39
N GLY A 593 -19.01 10.34 16.19
CA GLY A 593 -18.61 11.23 15.09
C GLY A 593 -19.78 11.86 14.31
N TYR A 594 -21.05 11.55 14.67
CA TYR A 594 -22.23 11.96 13.92
C TYR A 594 -23.25 12.65 14.82
N GLU A 595 -23.86 13.71 14.31
CA GLU A 595 -24.93 14.45 14.98
C GLU A 595 -26.31 13.92 14.62
N ASP A 596 -26.45 13.33 13.43
CA ASP A 596 -27.69 12.80 12.88
C ASP A 596 -27.65 11.29 12.64
N LEU A 597 -28.77 10.62 12.94
CA LEU A 597 -28.89 9.16 12.79
C LEU A 597 -28.90 8.72 11.31
N ASP A 598 -29.38 9.60 10.42
CA ASP A 598 -29.43 9.33 8.98
C ASP A 598 -28.06 9.39 8.37
N ASP A 599 -27.28 10.41 8.71
CA ASP A 599 -25.89 10.55 8.29
C ASP A 599 -25.04 9.39 8.82
N PHE A 600 -25.24 8.98 10.07
CA PHE A 600 -24.57 7.79 10.62
C PHE A 600 -24.91 6.52 9.81
N ALA A 601 -26.21 6.23 9.59
CA ALA A 601 -26.61 5.01 8.90
C ALA A 601 -26.08 4.93 7.46
N GLN A 602 -26.10 6.04 6.71
CA GLN A 602 -25.57 6.08 5.36
C GLN A 602 -24.04 5.99 5.33
N SER A 603 -23.37 6.68 6.24
CA SER A 603 -21.90 6.69 6.31
C SER A 603 -21.34 5.34 6.74
N ILE A 604 -21.94 4.67 7.72
CA ILE A 604 -21.45 3.38 8.23
C ILE A 604 -21.49 2.28 7.17
N GLU A 605 -22.53 2.28 6.31
CA GLU A 605 -22.61 1.36 5.18
C GLU A 605 -21.53 1.64 4.12
N ARG A 606 -21.20 2.91 3.88
CA ARG A 606 -20.18 3.35 2.92
C ARG A 606 -18.76 3.10 3.39
N LEU A 607 -18.47 3.29 4.68
CA LEU A 607 -17.12 3.24 5.24
C LEU A 607 -16.46 1.86 5.17
N LYS A 608 -17.20 0.77 4.91
CA LYS A 608 -16.68 -0.61 4.77
C LYS A 608 -15.63 -0.95 5.85
N LEU A 609 -15.88 -0.50 7.09
CA LEU A 609 -14.95 -0.67 8.20
C LEU A 609 -14.64 -2.13 8.46
N GLU A 610 -13.35 -2.43 8.56
CA GLU A 610 -12.88 -3.79 8.87
C GLU A 610 -13.05 -4.06 10.36
N PHE A 611 -13.73 -5.16 10.69
CA PHE A 611 -13.93 -5.62 12.05
C PHE A 611 -12.92 -6.72 12.40
N ALA A 612 -12.13 -6.50 13.46
CA ALA A 612 -11.22 -7.50 14.00
C ALA A 612 -11.86 -8.18 15.22
N PRO A 613 -12.25 -9.47 15.13
CA PRO A 613 -12.83 -10.17 16.26
C PRO A 613 -11.84 -10.32 17.43
N GLU A 614 -12.34 -10.30 18.67
CA GLU A 614 -11.53 -10.35 19.88
C GLU A 614 -10.76 -11.67 20.09
N PHE A 615 -11.30 -12.78 19.58
CA PHE A 615 -10.74 -14.11 19.86
C PHE A 615 -9.96 -14.64 18.65
N ARG A 616 -8.67 -14.85 18.87
CA ARG A 616 -7.76 -15.55 17.94
C ARG A 616 -7.65 -17.04 18.23
N SER A 617 -8.48 -17.61 19.11
CA SER A 617 -8.44 -19.02 19.49
C SER A 617 -9.52 -19.78 18.70
N GLY A 618 -9.09 -20.70 17.83
CA GLY A 618 -9.97 -21.54 17.05
C GLY A 618 -9.39 -21.97 15.72
N LEU A 619 -10.16 -22.75 14.96
CA LEU A 619 -9.84 -23.17 13.60
C LEU A 619 -9.67 -21.94 12.69
N GLN A 620 -8.51 -21.78 12.10
CA GLN A 620 -8.24 -20.63 11.23
C GLN A 620 -8.61 -20.97 9.78
N ILE A 621 -9.51 -20.19 9.17
CA ILE A 621 -9.83 -20.33 7.74
C ILE A 621 -9.47 -19.02 7.04
N MET A 622 -8.61 -19.08 6.04
CA MET A 622 -8.14 -17.88 5.32
C MET A 622 -7.77 -18.18 3.87
N THR A 623 -7.55 -17.11 3.10
CA THR A 623 -7.04 -17.28 1.74
C THR A 623 -5.54 -17.53 1.72
N ILE A 624 -5.05 -18.22 0.68
CA ILE A 624 -3.62 -18.47 0.46
C ILE A 624 -2.83 -17.16 0.46
N HIS A 625 -3.36 -16.09 -0.15
CA HIS A 625 -2.71 -14.78 -0.17
C HIS A 625 -2.51 -14.19 1.24
N LYS A 626 -3.51 -14.33 2.12
CA LYS A 626 -3.43 -13.86 3.51
C LYS A 626 -2.51 -14.72 4.38
N SER A 627 -2.31 -15.99 4.01
CA SER A 627 -1.40 -16.89 4.72
C SER A 627 0.09 -16.60 4.45
N LYS A 628 0.39 -15.77 3.44
CA LYS A 628 1.78 -15.41 3.13
C LYS A 628 2.43 -14.71 4.32
N GLY A 629 3.65 -15.13 4.67
CA GLY A 629 4.37 -14.66 5.86
C GLY A 629 3.97 -15.37 7.16
N LEU A 630 2.84 -16.11 7.18
CA LEU A 630 2.41 -16.91 8.32
C LEU A 630 2.92 -18.35 8.22
N GLU A 631 2.79 -19.09 9.33
CA GLU A 631 3.11 -20.52 9.42
C GLU A 631 2.18 -21.19 10.43
N PHE A 632 1.80 -22.43 10.16
CA PHE A 632 0.82 -23.16 10.97
C PHE A 632 1.33 -24.59 11.25
N GLU A 633 0.96 -25.13 12.40
CA GLU A 633 1.36 -26.48 12.80
C GLU A 633 0.77 -27.53 11.82
N HIS A 634 -0.53 -27.41 11.54
CA HIS A 634 -1.27 -28.29 10.66
C HIS A 634 -2.03 -27.49 9.60
N VAL A 635 -1.84 -27.79 8.33
CA VAL A 635 -2.47 -27.09 7.21
C VAL A 635 -3.36 -28.04 6.43
N ILE A 636 -4.63 -27.66 6.23
CA ILE A 636 -5.52 -28.27 5.26
C ILE A 636 -5.62 -27.31 4.08
N LEU A 637 -5.13 -27.74 2.92
CA LEU A 637 -5.19 -26.95 1.70
C LEU A 637 -6.36 -27.43 0.85
N CYS A 638 -7.34 -26.58 0.60
CA CYS A 638 -8.52 -26.88 -0.19
C CYS A 638 -8.35 -26.48 -1.65
N ASP A 639 -8.90 -27.28 -2.56
CA ASP A 639 -9.03 -26.91 -3.97
C ASP A 639 -9.98 -25.71 -4.14
N ARG A 640 -9.89 -25.02 -5.28
CA ARG A 640 -10.77 -23.91 -5.63
C ARG A 640 -12.23 -24.37 -5.69
N MET A 641 -13.10 -23.77 -4.91
CA MET A 641 -14.52 -24.15 -4.82
C MET A 641 -15.32 -23.57 -5.99
N GLN A 642 -15.03 -22.33 -6.35
CA GLN A 642 -15.64 -21.63 -7.48
C GLN A 642 -14.77 -21.64 -8.73
N ASN A 643 -15.33 -21.36 -9.89
CA ASN A 643 -14.59 -21.21 -11.12
C ASN A 643 -13.58 -20.06 -11.00
N LYS A 644 -12.43 -20.21 -11.65
CA LYS A 644 -11.47 -19.10 -11.77
C LYS A 644 -12.17 -17.91 -12.42
N SER A 645 -12.11 -16.75 -11.80
CA SER A 645 -12.58 -15.51 -12.43
C SER A 645 -11.84 -15.29 -13.75
N SER A 646 -12.56 -14.91 -14.80
CA SER A 646 -11.95 -14.57 -16.09
C SER A 646 -10.99 -13.41 -15.90
N ASP A 647 -9.85 -13.44 -16.61
CA ASP A 647 -8.90 -12.33 -16.67
C ASP A 647 -9.61 -11.07 -17.19
N THR A 648 -9.84 -10.12 -16.30
CA THR A 648 -10.48 -8.83 -16.63
C THR A 648 -9.50 -7.79 -17.12
N THR A 649 -8.18 -8.08 -17.11
CA THR A 649 -7.18 -7.13 -17.58
C THR A 649 -7.28 -6.96 -19.09
N LYS A 650 -7.45 -5.72 -19.53
CA LYS A 650 -7.59 -5.36 -20.96
C LYS A 650 -6.25 -5.09 -21.64
N PHE A 651 -5.14 -5.14 -20.91
CA PHE A 651 -3.80 -4.83 -21.43
C PHE A 651 -2.79 -5.94 -21.17
N ILE A 652 -1.81 -5.99 -22.06
CA ILE A 652 -0.53 -6.68 -21.84
C ILE A 652 0.53 -5.61 -21.79
N TYR A 653 1.35 -5.63 -20.74
CA TYR A 653 2.49 -4.74 -20.58
C TYR A 653 3.77 -5.52 -20.85
N ASP A 654 4.51 -5.10 -21.87
CA ASP A 654 5.79 -5.72 -22.20
C ASP A 654 6.92 -4.88 -21.63
N TYR A 655 7.59 -5.42 -20.61
CA TYR A 655 8.73 -4.79 -19.95
C TYR A 655 10.02 -5.48 -20.35
N ASP A 656 11.08 -4.67 -20.51
CA ASP A 656 12.47 -5.11 -20.49
C ASP A 656 13.11 -4.60 -19.19
N GLY A 657 13.30 -5.51 -18.23
CA GLY A 657 13.67 -5.16 -16.86
C GLY A 657 12.61 -4.25 -16.20
N ILE A 658 12.98 -2.99 -15.96
CA ILE A 658 12.10 -1.97 -15.35
C ILE A 658 11.47 -1.00 -16.38
N GLU A 659 11.90 -1.07 -17.63
CA GLU A 659 11.47 -0.14 -18.69
C GLU A 659 10.33 -0.74 -19.50
N LEU A 660 9.22 0.00 -19.59
CA LEU A 660 8.09 -0.37 -20.42
C LEU A 660 8.45 -0.17 -21.91
N GLN A 661 8.40 -1.24 -22.70
CA GLN A 661 8.64 -1.23 -24.13
C GLN A 661 7.36 -1.03 -24.92
N LYS A 662 6.29 -1.77 -24.58
CA LYS A 662 5.04 -1.73 -25.32
C LYS A 662 3.82 -2.03 -24.44
N ILE A 663 2.69 -1.44 -24.80
CA ILE A 663 1.37 -1.73 -24.23
C ILE A 663 0.50 -2.27 -25.37
N PHE A 664 -0.07 -3.45 -25.17
CA PHE A 664 -1.01 -4.04 -26.11
C PHE A 664 -2.41 -4.07 -25.51
N TYR A 665 -3.41 -3.77 -26.35
CA TYR A 665 -4.82 -3.93 -25.96
C TYR A 665 -5.31 -5.34 -26.32
N LYS A 666 -5.98 -5.98 -25.37
CA LYS A 666 -6.61 -7.29 -25.56
C LYS A 666 -7.99 -7.10 -26.21
N PHE A 667 -8.08 -7.24 -27.51
CA PHE A 667 -9.34 -7.29 -28.24
C PHE A 667 -10.19 -8.50 -27.79
N ASN A 668 -11.38 -8.73 -28.39
CA ASN A 668 -12.18 -9.91 -28.10
C ASN A 668 -11.41 -11.22 -28.42
N SER A 669 -11.89 -12.37 -27.89
CA SER A 669 -11.17 -13.63 -27.98
C SER A 669 -10.85 -14.05 -29.41
N LYS A 670 -11.76 -13.86 -30.37
CA LYS A 670 -11.56 -14.22 -31.78
C LYS A 670 -10.50 -13.35 -32.46
N GLN A 671 -10.56 -12.03 -32.24
CA GLN A 671 -9.58 -11.08 -32.78
C GLN A 671 -8.19 -11.31 -32.16
N ARG A 672 -8.10 -11.68 -30.89
CA ARG A 672 -6.86 -12.04 -30.23
C ARG A 672 -6.18 -13.24 -30.90
N GLU A 673 -6.94 -14.30 -31.13
CA GLU A 673 -6.43 -15.51 -31.81
C GLU A 673 -6.00 -15.25 -33.24
N PHE A 674 -6.69 -14.38 -33.95
CA PHE A 674 -6.29 -13.94 -35.27
C PHE A 674 -5.01 -13.08 -35.22
N ARG A 675 -4.95 -12.10 -34.31
CA ARG A 675 -3.79 -11.20 -34.15
C ARG A 675 -2.52 -11.98 -33.85
N LYS A 676 -2.54 -13.01 -33.00
CA LYS A 676 -1.39 -13.88 -32.74
C LYS A 676 -0.75 -14.42 -34.01
N LYS A 677 -1.57 -14.77 -35.00
CA LYS A 677 -1.11 -15.40 -36.25
C LYS A 677 -0.52 -14.42 -37.27
N ILE A 678 -0.80 -13.11 -37.12
CA ILE A 678 -0.34 -12.08 -38.07
C ILE A 678 0.63 -11.07 -37.44
N ASP A 679 0.78 -11.04 -36.11
CA ASP A 679 1.60 -10.10 -35.37
C ASP A 679 2.52 -10.88 -34.41
N ALA A 680 3.71 -11.23 -34.87
CA ALA A 680 4.68 -11.99 -34.10
C ALA A 680 5.18 -11.30 -32.82
N ILE A 681 5.10 -9.95 -32.76
CA ILE A 681 5.46 -9.20 -31.54
C ILE A 681 4.36 -9.37 -30.50
N TYR A 682 3.09 -9.28 -30.94
CA TYR A 682 1.95 -9.55 -30.05
C TYR A 682 1.91 -10.99 -29.57
N GLU A 683 2.21 -11.96 -30.43
CA GLU A 683 2.28 -13.38 -30.09
C GLU A 683 3.27 -13.62 -28.95
N ARG A 684 4.51 -13.14 -29.09
CA ARG A 684 5.55 -13.25 -28.04
C ARG A 684 5.13 -12.58 -26.73
N ALA A 685 4.53 -11.39 -26.80
CA ALA A 685 4.04 -10.69 -25.60
C ALA A 685 2.91 -11.47 -24.91
N GLN A 686 2.01 -12.09 -25.70
CA GLN A 686 0.92 -12.91 -25.16
C GLN A 686 1.44 -14.23 -24.58
N GLU A 687 2.44 -14.87 -25.19
CA GLU A 687 3.10 -16.06 -24.67
C GLU A 687 3.79 -15.76 -23.33
N LYS A 688 4.57 -14.67 -23.26
CA LYS A 688 5.22 -14.20 -22.03
C LYS A 688 4.20 -13.93 -20.93
N GLU A 689 3.09 -13.26 -21.26
CA GLU A 689 1.99 -13.00 -20.32
C GLU A 689 1.36 -14.30 -19.78
N THR A 690 1.14 -15.28 -20.67
CA THR A 690 0.60 -16.60 -20.29
C THR A 690 1.56 -17.37 -19.41
N GLU A 691 2.86 -17.32 -19.72
CA GLU A 691 3.91 -17.94 -18.91
C GLU A 691 3.98 -17.31 -17.51
N LEU A 692 3.98 -15.97 -17.42
CA LEU A 692 4.00 -15.26 -16.15
C LEU A 692 2.75 -15.56 -15.31
N ALA A 693 1.57 -15.65 -15.93
CA ALA A 693 0.34 -16.01 -15.24
C ALA A 693 0.38 -17.47 -14.73
N SER A 694 0.89 -18.40 -15.53
CA SER A 694 1.07 -19.80 -15.13
C SER A 694 2.08 -19.94 -13.99
N ARG A 695 3.19 -19.19 -14.06
CA ARG A 695 4.20 -19.13 -13.00
C ARG A 695 3.64 -18.60 -11.69
N GLU A 696 2.79 -17.54 -11.75
CA GLU A 696 2.14 -17.02 -10.56
C GLU A 696 1.20 -18.05 -9.92
N GLU A 697 0.44 -18.83 -10.72
CA GLU A 697 -0.41 -19.90 -10.19
C GLU A 697 0.41 -20.96 -9.44
N ILE A 698 1.54 -21.38 -10.01
CA ILE A 698 2.45 -22.32 -9.35
C ILE A 698 3.03 -21.72 -8.07
N ASN A 699 3.37 -20.42 -8.07
CA ASN A 699 3.87 -19.72 -6.90
C ASN A 699 2.82 -19.66 -5.79
N VAL A 700 1.54 -19.42 -6.12
CA VAL A 700 0.43 -19.43 -5.13
C VAL A 700 0.36 -20.80 -4.46
N LEU A 701 0.46 -21.89 -5.22
CA LEU A 701 0.48 -23.24 -4.67
C LEU A 701 1.74 -23.49 -3.83
N TYR A 702 2.91 -23.06 -4.29
CA TYR A 702 4.15 -23.16 -3.52
C TYR A 702 4.05 -22.44 -2.17
N VAL A 703 3.46 -21.22 -2.14
CA VAL A 703 3.20 -20.52 -0.89
C VAL A 703 2.31 -21.35 0.02
N ALA A 704 1.20 -21.91 -0.50
CA ALA A 704 0.26 -22.70 0.29
C ALA A 704 0.92 -23.95 0.91
N PHE A 705 1.64 -24.72 0.09
CA PHE A 705 2.33 -25.94 0.53
C PHE A 705 3.40 -25.68 1.59
N THR A 706 4.05 -24.54 1.54
CA THR A 706 5.13 -24.13 2.46
C THR A 706 4.66 -23.44 3.73
N ARG A 707 3.32 -23.38 4.01
CA ARG A 707 2.79 -22.85 5.27
C ARG A 707 2.85 -23.85 6.42
N ALA A 708 2.90 -25.15 6.10
CA ALA A 708 2.83 -26.22 7.07
C ALA A 708 4.16 -26.44 7.80
N LYS A 709 4.09 -26.59 9.13
CA LYS A 709 5.22 -27.04 9.95
C LYS A 709 5.23 -28.57 10.06
N HIS A 710 4.20 -29.14 10.65
CA HIS A 710 4.14 -30.57 11.01
C HIS A 710 3.33 -31.41 10.03
N SER A 711 2.17 -30.93 9.59
CA SER A 711 1.37 -31.68 8.63
C SER A 711 0.78 -30.83 7.51
N LEU A 712 0.76 -31.40 6.31
CA LEU A 712 0.13 -30.85 5.12
C LEU A 712 -0.90 -31.83 4.58
N ILE A 713 -2.14 -31.43 4.54
CA ILE A 713 -3.27 -32.19 4.02
C ILE A 713 -3.82 -31.45 2.81
N VAL A 714 -3.72 -32.07 1.63
CA VAL A 714 -4.19 -31.48 0.37
C VAL A 714 -5.49 -32.16 -0.04
N MET A 715 -6.56 -31.37 -0.13
CA MET A 715 -7.88 -31.79 -0.54
C MET A 715 -8.15 -31.33 -1.98
N ALA A 716 -7.97 -32.23 -2.93
CA ALA A 716 -8.17 -31.96 -4.36
C ALA A 716 -9.57 -32.42 -4.78
N LYS A 717 -10.22 -31.66 -5.67
CA LYS A 717 -11.49 -32.11 -6.30
C LYS A 717 -11.21 -32.94 -7.54
N GLU A 718 -11.97 -34.03 -7.67
CA GLU A 718 -12.06 -34.80 -8.92
C GLU A 718 -13.45 -34.60 -9.50
N GLN A 719 -13.57 -33.79 -10.56
CA GLN A 719 -14.83 -33.38 -11.17
C GLN A 719 -14.75 -33.47 -12.69
N GLU A 720 -15.70 -34.17 -13.32
CA GLU A 720 -15.79 -34.24 -14.78
C GLU A 720 -15.90 -32.85 -15.44
N GLY A 721 -15.04 -32.58 -16.41
CA GLY A 721 -15.08 -31.35 -17.22
C GLY A 721 -14.67 -30.07 -16.52
N LYS A 722 -14.23 -30.10 -15.26
CA LYS A 722 -13.64 -28.95 -14.56
C LYS A 722 -12.23 -29.28 -14.09
N LYS A 723 -11.32 -28.32 -14.29
CA LYS A 723 -9.93 -28.46 -13.88
C LYS A 723 -9.75 -28.12 -12.40
N SER A 724 -9.10 -29.03 -11.66
CA SER A 724 -8.60 -28.76 -10.32
C SER A 724 -7.53 -27.66 -10.36
N ALA A 725 -7.43 -26.83 -9.31
CA ALA A 725 -6.32 -25.89 -9.17
C ALA A 725 -4.96 -26.63 -9.09
N PHE A 726 -4.96 -27.90 -8.72
CA PHE A 726 -3.77 -28.73 -8.59
C PHE A 726 -3.45 -29.56 -9.84
N GLU A 727 -4.23 -29.44 -10.92
CA GLU A 727 -4.07 -30.26 -12.14
C GLU A 727 -2.62 -30.22 -12.67
N ASN A 728 -2.02 -29.04 -12.71
CA ASN A 728 -0.66 -28.84 -13.17
C ASN A 728 0.41 -29.50 -12.27
N LEU A 729 0.05 -29.87 -11.04
CA LEU A 729 0.95 -30.55 -10.10
C LEU A 729 0.88 -32.07 -10.19
N GLU A 730 -0.09 -32.64 -10.91
CA GLU A 730 -0.26 -34.09 -11.15
C GLU A 730 -0.31 -34.91 -9.84
N LEU A 731 -1.07 -34.37 -8.84
CA LEU A 731 -1.16 -34.99 -7.52
C LEU A 731 -1.95 -36.30 -7.56
N SER A 732 -1.45 -37.30 -6.84
CA SER A 732 -2.14 -38.60 -6.63
C SER A 732 -2.47 -38.78 -5.15
N THR A 733 -3.56 -39.51 -4.86
CA THR A 733 -3.97 -39.83 -3.49
C THR A 733 -2.86 -40.65 -2.82
N ARG A 734 -2.31 -40.17 -1.73
CA ARG A 734 -1.27 -40.80 -0.94
C ARG A 734 -1.17 -40.26 0.48
N GLU A 735 -0.49 -41.02 1.32
CA GLU A 735 -0.23 -40.69 2.72
C GLU A 735 1.21 -41.00 3.07
N ILE A 736 1.95 -40.07 3.70
CA ILE A 736 3.36 -40.17 4.04
C ILE A 736 3.55 -39.75 5.49
N GLY A 737 4.25 -40.48 6.30
CA GLY A 737 4.54 -40.16 7.68
C GLY A 737 3.44 -40.55 8.66
N SER A 738 3.47 -40.01 9.86
CA SER A 738 2.51 -40.29 10.93
C SER A 738 2.21 -39.05 11.78
N LEU A 739 0.93 -38.77 12.01
CA LEU A 739 0.48 -37.70 12.89
C LEU A 739 0.83 -37.94 14.37
N GLU A 740 0.97 -39.20 14.80
CA GLU A 740 1.34 -39.51 16.19
C GLU A 740 2.78 -39.05 16.52
N GLN A 741 3.65 -39.01 15.53
CA GLN A 741 5.02 -38.53 15.67
C GLN A 741 5.15 -37.00 15.56
N SER A 742 4.07 -36.31 15.16
CA SER A 742 4.03 -34.85 14.99
C SER A 742 3.45 -34.10 16.21
N ARG A 743 3.17 -34.78 17.33
CA ARG A 743 2.70 -34.13 18.55
C ARG A 743 3.74 -33.12 19.04
N VAL A 744 3.37 -31.84 18.96
CA VAL A 744 4.17 -30.75 19.53
C VAL A 744 4.24 -30.94 21.04
N GLN A 745 5.43 -31.05 21.61
CA GLN A 745 5.59 -30.83 23.05
C GLN A 745 5.04 -29.43 23.32
N LYS A 746 3.95 -29.34 24.14
CA LYS A 746 3.46 -28.04 24.60
C LYS A 746 4.67 -27.29 25.13
N PRO A 747 4.95 -26.06 24.61
CA PRO A 747 5.91 -25.22 25.31
C PRO A 747 5.41 -25.17 26.76
N GLN A 748 6.26 -25.52 27.69
CA GLN A 748 5.95 -25.27 29.09
C GLN A 748 5.47 -23.82 29.13
N GLN A 749 4.23 -23.63 29.48
CA GLN A 749 3.72 -22.31 29.81
C GLN A 749 4.72 -21.75 30.79
N ALA A 750 5.55 -20.81 30.36
CA ALA A 750 6.30 -20.01 31.28
C ALA A 750 5.22 -19.49 32.25
N VAL A 751 5.25 -19.98 33.46
CA VAL A 751 4.44 -19.43 34.54
C VAL A 751 4.85 -17.97 34.55
N MET A 752 4.01 -17.12 33.91
CA MET A 752 4.19 -15.68 34.05
C MET A 752 4.07 -15.43 35.51
N SER A 753 5.21 -15.28 36.20
CA SER A 753 5.21 -14.66 37.51
C SER A 753 4.40 -13.39 37.37
N PRO A 754 3.34 -13.17 38.18
CA PRO A 754 2.59 -11.93 38.04
C PRO A 754 3.64 -10.82 38.14
N ILE A 755 3.70 -9.98 37.11
CA ILE A 755 4.43 -8.73 37.19
C ILE A 755 3.68 -7.98 38.28
N ILE A 756 4.20 -8.01 39.49
CA ILE A 756 3.77 -7.09 40.53
C ILE A 756 4.22 -5.74 40.02
N VAL A 757 3.32 -5.06 39.31
CA VAL A 757 3.46 -3.64 39.10
C VAL A 757 3.31 -3.06 40.49
N GLU A 758 4.44 -2.73 41.12
CA GLU A 758 4.38 -1.84 42.25
C GLU A 758 3.58 -0.66 41.78
N GLN A 759 2.41 -0.45 42.35
CA GLN A 759 1.68 0.80 42.16
C GLN A 759 2.61 1.90 42.66
N GLN A 760 3.39 2.45 41.75
CA GLN A 760 3.98 3.75 42.01
C GLN A 760 2.79 4.68 42.15
N ALA A 761 2.64 5.20 43.36
CA ALA A 761 1.61 6.16 43.63
C ALA A 761 1.64 7.28 42.54
N PHE A 762 0.48 7.77 42.16
CA PHE A 762 0.31 8.80 41.12
C PHE A 762 1.04 10.14 41.42
N ASP A 763 1.74 10.22 42.54
CA ASP A 763 2.62 11.33 42.93
C ASP A 763 3.79 11.61 41.96
N THR A 764 4.15 10.67 41.10
CA THR A 764 5.16 10.91 40.08
C THR A 764 4.69 11.81 38.97
N GLN A 765 3.38 11.91 38.68
CA GLN A 765 2.87 12.88 37.71
C GLN A 765 2.95 14.33 38.23
N GLN A 766 2.74 14.54 39.51
CA GLN A 766 2.94 15.85 40.14
C GLN A 766 4.42 16.26 40.24
N LYS A 767 5.34 15.29 40.37
CA LYS A 767 6.78 15.58 40.35
C LYS A 767 7.29 15.95 38.98
N TYR A 768 6.67 15.42 37.90
CA TYR A 768 6.98 15.85 36.51
C TYR A 768 6.46 17.25 36.22
N VAL A 769 5.39 17.70 36.85
CA VAL A 769 4.89 19.08 36.75
C VAL A 769 5.74 20.06 37.57
N ASP A 770 6.41 19.61 38.61
CA ASP A 770 7.36 20.42 39.38
C ASP A 770 8.77 20.53 38.78
N ASP A 771 9.13 19.65 37.83
CA ASP A 771 10.32 19.79 36.98
C ASP A 771 10.19 20.90 35.89
N GLU A 772 9.02 21.58 35.79
CA GLU A 772 8.90 22.83 35.04
C GLU A 772 9.84 23.95 35.56
N LYS A 773 10.52 23.76 36.67
CA LYS A 773 11.50 24.70 37.20
C LYS A 773 12.84 24.71 36.43
N HIS A 774 13.02 23.90 35.40
CA HIS A 774 14.29 23.80 34.67
C HIS A 774 14.23 23.89 33.16
N LEU A 775 13.13 24.45 32.58
CA LEU A 775 13.29 25.06 31.27
C LEU A 775 14.25 26.24 31.44
N PRO A 776 15.41 26.28 30.71
CA PRO A 776 16.31 27.41 30.84
C PRO A 776 15.49 28.70 30.62
N THR A 777 15.67 29.70 31.47
CA THR A 777 14.99 30.97 31.42
C THR A 777 14.96 31.58 30.01
N ILE A 778 16.00 31.31 29.23
CA ILE A 778 16.15 31.66 27.83
C ILE A 778 15.05 31.05 26.93
N ALA A 779 14.62 29.80 27.21
CA ALA A 779 13.59 29.13 26.41
C ALA A 779 12.19 29.73 26.67
N LEU A 780 11.89 30.12 27.90
CA LEU A 780 10.61 30.78 28.25
C LEU A 780 10.53 32.19 27.66
N ASP A 781 11.64 32.95 27.66
CA ASP A 781 11.71 34.26 27.05
C ASP A 781 11.51 34.20 25.52
N VAL A 782 12.04 33.20 24.85
CA VAL A 782 11.84 32.95 23.42
C VAL A 782 10.37 32.63 23.14
N LEU A 783 9.76 31.70 23.89
CA LEU A 783 8.37 31.31 23.74
C LEU A 783 7.40 32.48 24.04
N PHE A 784 7.73 33.31 25.03
CA PHE A 784 6.98 34.52 25.31
C PHE A 784 7.06 35.50 24.12
N GLY A 785 8.27 35.65 23.53
CA GLY A 785 8.45 36.47 22.32
C GLY A 785 7.61 35.98 21.15
N GLU A 786 7.62 34.69 20.89
CA GLU A 786 6.81 34.06 19.82
C GLU A 786 5.30 34.23 20.07
N ALA A 787 4.84 34.07 21.31
CA ALA A 787 3.43 34.30 21.68
C ALA A 787 3.03 35.77 21.50
N LEU A 788 3.90 36.72 21.85
CA LEU A 788 3.67 38.15 21.62
C LEU A 788 3.58 38.49 20.13
N HIS A 789 4.51 38.00 19.30
CA HIS A 789 4.46 38.17 17.84
C HIS A 789 3.16 37.59 17.26
N LYS A 790 2.73 36.42 17.71
CA LYS A 790 1.49 35.80 17.26
C LYS A 790 0.25 36.64 17.66
N ALA A 791 0.25 37.18 18.86
CA ALA A 791 -0.83 38.04 19.33
C ALA A 791 -0.91 39.35 18.52
N LEU A 792 0.24 39.96 18.23
CA LEU A 792 0.31 41.18 17.40
C LEU A 792 -0.10 40.93 15.95
N GLU A 793 0.28 39.78 15.38
CA GLU A 793 -0.18 39.32 14.05
C GLU A 793 -1.71 39.28 14.01
N LEU A 794 -2.32 38.59 14.98
CA LEU A 794 -3.78 38.39 15.03
C LEU A 794 -4.53 39.69 15.26
N ASP A 795 -4.03 40.55 16.13
CA ASP A 795 -4.67 41.80 16.49
C ASP A 795 -4.53 42.85 15.39
N LEU A 796 -3.32 43.15 14.94
CA LEU A 796 -3.02 44.23 13.99
C LEU A 796 -3.23 43.79 12.53
N GLY A 797 -2.88 42.58 12.19
CA GLY A 797 -2.97 42.06 10.81
C GLY A 797 -4.37 41.60 10.43
N TYR A 798 -5.10 41.00 11.37
CA TYR A 798 -6.41 40.39 11.11
C TYR A 798 -7.56 41.04 11.89
N GLY A 799 -7.31 41.93 12.86
CA GLY A 799 -8.34 42.60 13.65
C GLY A 799 -9.15 41.65 14.55
N ILE A 800 -8.54 40.55 15.00
CA ILE A 800 -9.17 39.52 15.83
C ILE A 800 -9.41 40.07 17.25
N ASN A 801 -10.55 39.75 17.87
CA ASN A 801 -10.84 40.20 19.22
C ASN A 801 -9.96 39.52 20.30
N GLN A 802 -9.75 40.15 21.43
CA GLN A 802 -8.86 39.68 22.48
C GLN A 802 -9.24 38.32 23.07
N GLU A 803 -10.53 37.97 23.12
CA GLU A 803 -10.99 36.67 23.65
C GLU A 803 -10.54 35.54 22.74
N ILE A 804 -10.66 35.72 21.43
CA ILE A 804 -10.20 34.71 20.44
C ILE A 804 -8.68 34.65 20.44
N ILE A 805 -7.97 35.79 20.51
CA ILE A 805 -6.52 35.83 20.63
C ILE A 805 -6.07 35.03 21.86
N LEU A 806 -6.70 35.25 23.01
CA LEU A 806 -6.40 34.54 24.23
C LEU A 806 -6.59 33.00 24.07
N ALA A 807 -7.70 32.58 23.43
CA ALA A 807 -7.97 31.18 23.18
C ALA A 807 -6.90 30.54 22.25
N ILE A 808 -6.46 31.24 21.20
CA ILE A 808 -5.41 30.78 20.29
C ILE A 808 -4.08 30.68 21.01
N LEU A 809 -3.71 31.69 21.82
CA LEU A 809 -2.47 31.63 22.60
C LEU A 809 -2.47 30.50 23.62
N HIS A 810 -3.58 30.24 24.30
CA HIS A 810 -3.72 29.09 25.19
C HIS A 810 -3.55 27.77 24.45
N ASN A 811 -4.14 27.62 23.28
CA ASN A 811 -4.01 26.39 22.48
C ASN A 811 -2.58 26.15 21.98
N GLN A 812 -1.87 27.20 21.60
CA GLN A 812 -0.53 27.07 20.99
C GLN A 812 0.60 27.02 22.03
N PHE A 813 0.50 27.83 23.08
CA PHE A 813 1.58 28.05 24.04
C PHE A 813 1.22 27.66 25.46
N GLY A 814 -0.04 27.27 25.74
CA GLY A 814 -0.53 27.00 27.10
C GLY A 814 0.12 25.81 27.80
N PHE A 815 0.76 24.93 27.04
CA PHE A 815 1.59 23.86 27.58
C PHE A 815 2.91 24.38 28.20
N TYR A 816 3.46 25.45 27.62
CA TYR A 816 4.77 25.99 28.00
C TYR A 816 4.71 27.25 28.85
N LEU A 817 3.73 28.14 28.59
CA LEU A 817 3.61 29.42 29.27
C LEU A 817 2.45 29.43 30.26
N PRO A 818 2.66 29.95 31.48
CA PRO A 818 1.61 30.07 32.46
C PRO A 818 0.56 31.11 32.03
N LYS A 819 -0.70 30.98 32.49
CA LYS A 819 -1.83 31.85 32.13
C LYS A 819 -1.50 33.33 32.27
N LYS A 820 -0.81 33.71 33.32
CA LYS A 820 -0.39 35.12 33.61
C LYS A 820 0.45 35.73 32.45
N SER A 821 1.17 34.93 31.70
CA SER A 821 1.95 35.40 30.55
C SER A 821 1.05 35.90 29.42
N PHE A 822 -0.08 35.25 29.19
CA PHE A 822 -1.03 35.68 28.17
C PHE A 822 -1.80 36.95 28.58
N ASP A 823 -2.20 37.07 29.85
CA ASP A 823 -2.80 38.31 30.37
C ASP A 823 -1.81 39.46 30.21
N HIS A 824 -0.54 39.25 30.53
CA HIS A 824 0.52 40.22 30.36
C HIS A 824 0.74 40.63 28.89
N ILE A 825 0.69 39.65 27.93
CA ILE A 825 0.78 39.96 26.50
C ILE A 825 -0.36 40.89 26.05
N LEU A 826 -1.58 40.63 26.49
CA LEU A 826 -2.72 41.48 26.17
C LEU A 826 -2.57 42.91 26.76
N GLU A 827 -2.06 43.02 27.99
CA GLU A 827 -1.75 44.32 28.60
C GLU A 827 -0.68 45.08 27.78
N LEU A 828 0.36 44.42 27.28
CA LEU A 828 1.39 45.02 26.45
C LEU A 828 0.81 45.53 25.13
N ILE A 829 -0.09 44.78 24.50
CA ILE A 829 -0.79 45.19 23.27
C ILE A 829 -1.67 46.41 23.54
N ASP A 830 -2.38 46.47 24.65
CA ASP A 830 -3.20 47.61 25.02
C ASP A 830 -2.33 48.84 25.30
N LYS A 831 -1.19 48.70 25.96
CA LYS A 831 -0.20 49.77 26.12
C LYS A 831 0.31 50.28 24.78
N LEU A 832 0.61 49.37 23.87
CA LEU A 832 1.07 49.71 22.51
C LEU A 832 0.01 50.51 21.75
N LYS A 833 -1.24 50.09 21.78
CA LYS A 833 -2.36 50.77 21.13
C LYS A 833 -2.61 52.17 21.69
N LYS A 834 -2.30 52.40 22.96
CA LYS A 834 -2.40 53.73 23.62
C LYS A 834 -1.19 54.63 23.34
N ASN A 835 -0.09 54.10 22.77
CA ASN A 835 1.09 54.88 22.48
C ASN A 835 0.83 55.92 21.37
N PRO A 836 1.10 57.23 21.57
CA PRO A 836 0.77 58.29 20.59
C PRO A 836 1.50 58.10 19.24
N MET A 837 2.75 57.64 19.27
CA MET A 837 3.51 57.42 18.06
C MET A 837 2.93 56.23 17.27
N PHE A 838 2.58 55.15 17.96
CA PHE A 838 1.96 53.99 17.32
C PHE A 838 0.61 54.36 16.71
N GLN A 839 -0.22 55.12 17.44
CA GLN A 839 -1.51 55.60 16.92
C GLN A 839 -1.35 56.45 15.67
N SER A 840 -0.31 57.27 15.60
CA SER A 840 -0.05 58.08 14.40
C SER A 840 0.34 57.24 13.19
N ILE A 841 1.00 56.09 13.41
CA ILE A 841 1.42 55.13 12.37
C ILE A 841 0.24 54.32 11.85
N ILE A 842 -0.64 53.81 12.74
CA ILE A 842 -1.73 52.89 12.34
C ILE A 842 -3.01 53.59 11.94
N ARG A 843 -3.13 54.92 12.18
CA ARG A 843 -4.34 55.66 11.87
C ARG A 843 -4.63 55.71 10.37
N GLU A 844 -5.73 55.08 9.95
CA GLU A 844 -6.13 54.97 8.55
C GLU A 844 -5.07 54.25 7.66
N ALA A 845 -4.28 53.37 8.26
CA ALA A 845 -3.22 52.64 7.58
C ALA A 845 -3.65 51.22 7.23
N LEU A 846 -3.08 50.68 6.14
CA LEU A 846 -3.20 49.27 5.79
C LEU A 846 -2.02 48.51 6.43
N VAL A 847 -2.30 47.58 7.32
CA VAL A 847 -1.30 46.74 8.00
C VAL A 847 -1.29 45.34 7.38
N LYS A 848 -0.12 44.84 7.06
CA LYS A 848 0.12 43.44 6.70
C LYS A 848 1.19 42.86 7.59
N SER A 849 0.87 41.79 8.29
CA SER A 849 1.78 41.11 9.22
C SER A 849 2.41 39.85 8.60
N GLU A 850 3.57 39.48 9.12
CA GLU A 850 4.26 38.20 8.83
C GLU A 850 4.57 37.97 7.35
N ILE A 851 5.13 38.97 6.67
CA ILE A 851 5.45 38.90 5.23
C ILE A 851 6.78 38.20 5.04
N SER A 852 6.75 37.06 4.37
CA SER A 852 7.94 36.31 4.01
C SER A 852 8.46 36.68 2.63
N TYR A 853 9.80 36.83 2.48
CA TYR A 853 10.45 37.02 1.19
C TYR A 853 11.72 36.17 1.08
N LEU A 854 12.13 35.90 -0.16
CA LEU A 854 13.35 35.14 -0.47
C LEU A 854 14.47 36.14 -0.77
N ASP A 855 15.61 35.96 -0.10
CA ASP A 855 16.85 36.65 -0.38
C ASP A 855 17.94 35.67 -0.83
N LYS A 856 18.83 36.11 -1.73
CA LYS A 856 19.94 35.28 -2.15
C LYS A 856 21.18 35.70 -1.34
N ASP A 857 21.69 34.78 -0.55
CA ASP A 857 23.00 34.97 0.09
C ASP A 857 24.10 35.07 -0.96
N SER A 858 24.71 36.26 -1.08
CA SER A 858 25.77 36.57 -2.04
C SER A 858 27.04 35.72 -1.85
N ASN A 859 27.22 35.10 -0.68
CA ASN A 859 28.42 34.29 -0.37
C ASN A 859 28.22 32.78 -0.57
N ASN A 860 26.96 32.23 -0.52
CA ASN A 860 26.73 30.78 -0.52
C ASN A 860 25.74 30.30 -1.57
N GLN A 861 25.21 31.14 -2.45
CA GLN A 861 24.14 30.82 -3.41
C GLN A 861 22.88 30.17 -2.77
N ARG A 862 22.66 30.31 -1.46
CA ARG A 862 21.49 29.77 -0.75
C ARG A 862 20.41 30.83 -0.72
N ASN A 863 19.17 30.39 -1.00
CA ASN A 863 17.99 31.19 -0.77
C ASN A 863 17.68 31.21 0.74
N ILE A 864 17.69 32.39 1.34
CA ILE A 864 17.31 32.58 2.74
C ILE A 864 15.91 33.16 2.77
N ILE A 865 15.01 32.58 3.58
CA ILE A 865 13.69 33.14 3.81
C ILE A 865 13.79 34.12 4.96
N HIS A 866 13.47 35.36 4.69
CA HIS A 866 13.31 36.39 5.70
C HIS A 866 11.82 36.66 5.93
N ARG A 867 11.48 37.08 7.14
CA ARG A 867 10.10 37.36 7.55
C ARG A 867 10.03 38.72 8.24
N ILE A 868 9.22 39.61 7.68
CA ILE A 868 8.96 40.96 8.22
C ILE A 868 7.74 40.87 9.11
N ASP A 869 7.86 41.28 10.38
CA ASP A 869 6.76 41.19 11.35
C ASP A 869 5.55 42.05 10.95
N SER A 870 5.75 43.31 10.55
CA SER A 870 4.69 44.14 10.01
C SER A 870 5.18 45.13 8.95
N LEU A 871 4.39 45.23 7.89
CA LEU A 871 4.55 46.26 6.84
C LEU A 871 3.29 47.10 6.82
N ILE A 872 3.45 48.38 7.06
CA ILE A 872 2.34 49.31 7.20
C ILE A 872 2.41 50.33 6.08
N ARG A 873 1.31 50.56 5.40
CA ARG A 873 1.12 51.62 4.43
C ARG A 873 0.22 52.69 5.02
N ASP A 874 0.80 53.87 5.28
CA ASP A 874 0.04 54.99 5.83
C ASP A 874 -0.91 55.65 4.79
N LYS A 875 -1.76 56.54 5.20
CA LYS A 875 -2.69 57.30 4.33
C LYS A 875 -1.98 58.14 3.25
N ASN A 876 -0.73 58.53 3.46
CA ASN A 876 0.08 59.31 2.51
C ASN A 876 0.85 58.40 1.52
N GLY A 877 0.68 57.10 1.63
CA GLY A 877 1.37 56.11 0.82
C GLY A 877 2.80 55.81 1.25
N ASN A 878 3.22 56.26 2.46
CA ASN A 878 4.53 55.88 3.01
C ASN A 878 4.48 54.43 3.51
N ILE A 879 5.56 53.72 3.32
CA ILE A 879 5.71 52.34 3.80
C ILE A 879 6.56 52.36 5.06
N ILE A 880 6.06 51.70 6.11
CA ILE A 880 6.73 51.62 7.40
C ILE A 880 6.95 50.15 7.71
N VAL A 881 8.20 49.76 7.93
CA VAL A 881 8.61 48.41 8.36
C VAL A 881 8.74 48.41 9.87
N LEU A 882 8.00 47.55 10.56
CA LEU A 882 8.14 47.32 11.99
C LEU A 882 8.63 45.90 12.26
N ASP A 883 9.63 45.78 13.11
CA ASP A 883 10.14 44.52 13.63
C ASP A 883 9.97 44.53 15.16
N TYR A 884 9.21 43.58 15.68
CA TYR A 884 8.87 43.50 17.09
C TYR A 884 9.91 42.79 17.91
N LYS A 885 10.24 43.28 19.09
CA LYS A 885 11.18 42.65 20.02
C LYS A 885 10.65 42.72 21.44
N SER A 886 10.71 41.58 22.16
CA SER A 886 10.37 41.48 23.59
C SER A 886 11.61 41.46 24.49
N GLY A 887 12.76 40.97 23.99
CA GLY A 887 14.01 40.75 24.74
C GLY A 887 14.82 42.02 25.00
N LEU A 888 15.80 41.87 25.91
CA LEU A 888 16.58 43.00 26.42
C LEU A 888 17.85 43.33 25.64
N ASN A 889 18.43 42.42 24.80
CA ASN A 889 19.78 42.62 24.31
C ASN A 889 19.98 42.25 22.84
N ASP A 890 20.76 43.00 22.18
CA ASP A 890 21.43 42.94 20.90
C ASP A 890 20.90 43.93 19.84
N GLN A 891 20.86 45.18 20.22
CA GLN A 891 20.43 46.26 19.31
C GLN A 891 21.20 46.29 17.97
N GLU A 892 22.43 45.90 17.93
CA GLU A 892 23.24 45.83 16.70
C GLU A 892 22.71 44.76 15.74
N LYS A 893 22.46 43.54 16.22
CA LYS A 893 21.92 42.46 15.39
C LYS A 893 20.50 42.75 14.92
N HIS A 894 19.65 43.38 15.79
CA HIS A 894 18.30 43.77 15.41
C HIS A 894 18.34 44.88 14.34
N LYS A 895 19.27 45.80 14.41
CA LYS A 895 19.50 46.84 13.38
C LYS A 895 19.94 46.20 12.05
N GLU A 896 20.87 45.24 12.05
CA GLU A 896 21.28 44.54 10.84
C GLU A 896 20.11 43.77 10.20
N GLN A 897 19.27 43.13 11.00
CA GLN A 897 18.10 42.43 10.52
C GLN A 897 17.11 43.38 9.83
N VAL A 898 16.80 44.50 10.47
CA VAL A 898 15.88 45.48 9.93
C VAL A 898 16.42 46.21 8.72
N LYS A 899 17.76 46.42 8.63
CA LYS A 899 18.41 46.96 7.42
C LYS A 899 18.17 46.09 6.21
N LYS A 900 18.27 44.77 6.34
CA LYS A 900 17.92 43.79 5.26
C LYS A 900 16.45 43.92 4.84
N TYR A 901 15.54 44.06 5.79
CA TYR A 901 14.13 44.29 5.50
C TYR A 901 13.90 45.61 4.76
N LEU A 902 14.64 46.66 5.14
CA LEU A 902 14.57 47.95 4.51
C LEU A 902 15.11 47.93 3.07
N GLU A 903 16.25 47.23 2.82
CA GLU A 903 16.81 47.03 1.49
C GLU A 903 15.86 46.29 0.57
N PHE A 904 15.28 45.21 1.04
CA PHE A 904 14.24 44.49 0.29
C PHE A 904 13.04 45.40 -0.01
N SER A 905 12.54 46.11 0.98
CA SER A 905 11.41 47.00 0.80
C SER A 905 11.73 48.16 -0.16
N LYS A 906 12.98 48.66 -0.20
CA LYS A 906 13.44 49.65 -1.18
C LYS A 906 13.37 49.13 -2.62
N THR A 907 13.67 47.86 -2.84
CA THR A 907 13.57 47.25 -4.18
C THR A 907 12.14 47.10 -4.65
N GLN A 908 11.19 46.91 -3.73
CA GLN A 908 9.78 46.68 -4.06
C GLN A 908 8.97 47.97 -4.17
N PHE A 909 9.23 48.97 -3.31
CA PHE A 909 8.40 50.17 -3.15
C PHE A 909 9.09 51.47 -3.53
N GLY A 910 10.40 51.44 -3.85
CA GLY A 910 11.23 52.59 -4.13
C GLY A 910 11.72 53.31 -2.86
N PRO A 911 12.84 54.13 -2.96
CA PRO A 911 13.55 54.66 -1.79
C PRO A 911 12.85 55.82 -1.10
N ASN A 912 11.95 56.57 -1.77
CA ASN A 912 11.53 57.92 -1.34
C ASN A 912 10.38 57.97 -0.32
N LYS A 913 9.85 56.80 0.14
CA LYS A 913 8.72 56.75 1.05
C LYS A 913 8.80 55.63 2.07
N LEU A 914 10.02 55.29 2.48
CA LEU A 914 10.27 54.15 3.37
C LEU A 914 10.83 54.62 4.71
N GLN A 915 10.26 54.05 5.80
CA GLN A 915 10.76 54.16 7.15
C GLN A 915 10.84 52.79 7.79
N ALA A 916 11.78 52.56 8.67
CA ALA A 916 11.89 51.29 9.39
C ALA A 916 12.15 51.52 10.87
N TYR A 917 11.49 50.77 11.73
CA TYR A 917 11.66 50.83 13.17
C TYR A 917 11.82 49.44 13.77
N ILE A 918 12.67 49.34 14.77
CA ILE A 918 12.64 48.27 15.76
C ILE A 918 11.70 48.74 16.85
N LEU A 919 10.64 47.95 17.11
CA LEU A 919 9.64 48.23 18.12
C LEU A 919 9.80 47.27 19.30
N TYR A 920 10.33 47.80 20.41
CA TYR A 920 10.39 47.06 21.66
C TYR A 920 9.04 47.12 22.38
N VAL A 921 8.35 45.94 22.44
CA VAL A 921 7.04 45.80 23.11
C VAL A 921 7.27 45.18 24.49
N ARG A 922 7.40 46.04 25.47
CA ARG A 922 7.66 45.67 26.87
C ARG A 922 7.02 46.74 27.79
N GLU A 923 7.29 46.75 29.09
CA GLU A 923 6.72 47.75 30.03
C GLU A 923 6.82 49.18 29.54
N LYS A 924 7.94 49.51 28.86
CA LYS A 924 8.14 50.79 28.17
C LYS A 924 8.18 50.53 26.67
N ILE A 925 7.25 51.10 25.92
CA ILE A 925 7.22 51.01 24.46
C ILE A 925 8.26 51.93 23.85
N GLU A 926 9.17 51.39 23.06
CA GLU A 926 10.28 52.14 22.45
C GLU A 926 10.39 51.88 20.94
N PHE A 927 10.49 52.97 20.16
CA PHE A 927 10.71 52.94 18.72
C PHE A 927 12.14 53.37 18.42
N ILE A 928 12.91 52.50 17.82
CA ILE A 928 14.28 52.83 17.38
C ILE A 928 14.26 52.93 15.87
N PRO A 929 14.50 54.10 15.27
CA PRO A 929 14.57 54.24 13.82
C PRO A 929 15.80 53.52 13.27
N VAL A 930 15.66 52.90 12.11
CA VAL A 930 16.73 52.25 11.36
C VAL A 930 16.84 52.93 10.00
N THR A 931 18.00 53.51 9.73
CA THR A 931 18.32 54.22 8.48
C THR A 931 19.19 53.42 7.55
#